data_423e731ed2c3ffff912c88d4a4056539
#
_entry.id   423e731ed2c3ffff912c88d4a4056539
#
_cell.length_a   1.000
_cell.length_b   1.000
_cell.length_c   1.000
_cell.angle_alpha   90.00
_cell.angle_beta   90.00
_cell.angle_gamma   90.00
#
_symmetry.space_group_name_H-M   'P 1'
#
loop_
_entity.id
_entity.type
_entity.pdbx_description
1 polymer ?
#
loop_
_entity_poly.entity_id
_entity_poly.type
_entity_poly.pdbx_seq_one_letter_code
_entity_poly.pdbx_strand_id
1 'polypeptide(L)'
;MKIPHLKKKSEIKTCHNISWEDDYSWIHQDDILEVLKDSKKLNPEVRKYLEEENSYTDFHLSDTKTIQKKLFDEIKGRIKLDDESLPFKDFDYEYWSKTTTKGNYSIKLRKKIGTNNIEEIWNGDEEKEKLKVEYFGVGDLEVSFNDKYLGYSLDTKGSEYYTIYIRDINTKKLVTEKIEETSGSITFSLDDQFVFYSKLDENHRPRKIYRHKLGTKVSEDQLIFEEKSEAFTVGIGLSADDKYFFISSSDHNTSEQYYFDVNEKNPKPKLIKKRQRGILYSVNSWDGKFYNHTNENAEDFKIDISNSLEKPDWKTFIAAKDEVLIGGLTFLKNWIIRSETSDALDKLFVKNITTGIEEELIFSDETVYVPGASLMQRDKNTDEIYISYSSPKTQSRVYSYNLSTKEKKLVKEQEIPSGHNPDDYIVERLDCKSHDGRLVPLTITRHKNTKMDGSAQLLLYGYGSYGSSMSPSFSTTRLSLINRDIIWVTAHIRGGMERGMKWWKEGKLLNKKNTFEDYIASAKYLIENKYTSKNQIIGMGGSAGGLLMGAVVNQAPELFLGIIMAVPFVDSLTTNLDHSLPLTVGEFDEFGNAKDKKDHFDYIYSYAPYNNIKKMDYPHMLITTSLSDNRVLFDEPAKFTAKLREYKTDNNLLLLKTEMNAGHGGKSGRDGAIEEIALDYAFILKISKKI
;
A
#
# COMPACT_ATOMS: atom_id res chain seq x y z
N MET A 1 7.79 -22.63 -28.15
CA MET A 1 9.03 -22.28 -27.43
C MET A 1 9.30 -23.35 -26.39
N LYS A 2 10.59 -23.62 -26.04
CA LYS A 2 10.91 -24.59 -24.99
C LYS A 2 10.51 -24.02 -23.61
N ILE A 3 9.91 -24.87 -22.78
CA ILE A 3 9.57 -24.51 -21.40
C ILE A 3 10.86 -24.22 -20.62
N PRO A 4 11.00 -23.09 -19.92
CA PRO A 4 12.14 -22.81 -19.04
C PRO A 4 12.24 -23.87 -17.96
N HIS A 5 13.46 -24.23 -17.60
CA HIS A 5 13.73 -25.27 -16.60
C HIS A 5 14.78 -24.76 -15.60
N LEU A 6 14.35 -24.58 -14.36
CA LEU A 6 15.26 -24.29 -13.26
C LEU A 6 15.94 -25.60 -12.81
N LYS A 7 17.27 -25.58 -12.75
CA LYS A 7 18.04 -26.76 -12.33
C LYS A 7 17.73 -27.10 -10.88
N LYS A 8 17.48 -28.38 -10.62
CA LYS A 8 17.33 -28.87 -9.26
C LYS A 8 18.70 -29.01 -8.58
N LYS A 9 18.78 -28.52 -7.35
CA LYS A 9 19.90 -28.71 -6.43
C LYS A 9 19.25 -28.99 -5.06
N SER A 10 18.75 -30.24 -4.91
CA SER A 10 17.98 -30.65 -3.74
C SER A 10 18.75 -30.45 -2.43
N GLU A 11 18.08 -29.80 -1.49
CA GLU A 11 18.55 -29.59 -0.14
C GLU A 11 17.49 -30.07 0.86
N ILE A 12 17.92 -30.77 1.91
CA ILE A 12 17.03 -31.14 3.00
C ILE A 12 17.02 -30.00 4.04
N LYS A 13 15.91 -29.33 4.15
CA LYS A 13 15.65 -28.34 5.20
C LYS A 13 15.06 -29.04 6.43
N THR A 14 15.41 -28.58 7.61
CA THR A 14 14.88 -29.15 8.87
C THR A 14 14.59 -28.05 9.87
N CYS A 15 13.40 -28.10 10.46
CA CYS A 15 13.00 -27.24 11.59
C CYS A 15 12.06 -28.03 12.51
N HIS A 16 12.20 -27.91 13.84
CA HIS A 16 11.38 -28.61 14.85
C HIS A 16 11.26 -30.14 14.62
N ASN A 17 12.34 -30.79 14.19
CA ASN A 17 12.40 -32.22 13.82
C ASN A 17 11.48 -32.62 12.64
N ILE A 18 11.03 -31.66 11.84
CA ILE A 18 10.34 -31.90 10.59
C ILE A 18 11.31 -31.58 9.46
N SER A 19 11.47 -32.50 8.51
CA SER A 19 12.36 -32.33 7.35
C SER A 19 11.54 -32.30 6.07
N TRP A 20 11.93 -31.43 5.14
CA TRP A 20 11.36 -31.37 3.79
C TRP A 20 12.46 -31.11 2.76
N GLU A 21 12.21 -31.52 1.54
CA GLU A 21 13.11 -31.29 0.42
C GLU A 21 12.77 -29.98 -0.29
N ASP A 22 13.79 -29.17 -0.57
CA ASP A 22 13.69 -27.96 -1.40
C ASP A 22 14.69 -28.05 -2.56
N ASP A 23 14.18 -28.28 -3.76
CA ASP A 23 14.99 -28.43 -4.98
C ASP A 23 15.56 -27.11 -5.49
N TYR A 24 15.00 -25.98 -5.04
CA TYR A 24 15.23 -24.67 -5.61
C TYR A 24 15.73 -23.62 -4.60
N SER A 25 16.06 -24.01 -3.36
CA SER A 25 16.59 -23.10 -2.34
C SER A 25 17.82 -22.31 -2.81
N TRP A 26 18.62 -22.88 -3.69
CA TRP A 26 19.87 -22.32 -4.19
C TRP A 26 19.72 -21.03 -5.02
N ILE A 27 18.52 -20.65 -5.47
CA ILE A 27 18.32 -19.40 -6.19
C ILE A 27 18.26 -18.18 -5.26
N HIS A 28 17.99 -18.41 -3.99
CA HIS A 28 18.20 -17.42 -2.95
C HIS A 28 19.71 -17.23 -2.72
N GLN A 29 20.18 -15.99 -2.71
CA GLN A 29 21.57 -15.66 -2.44
C GLN A 29 21.72 -15.17 -0.99
N ASP A 30 22.73 -15.64 -0.28
CA ASP A 30 23.01 -15.20 1.10
C ASP A 30 23.27 -13.70 1.20
N ASP A 31 23.77 -13.09 0.11
CA ASP A 31 24.00 -11.64 0.00
C ASP A 31 22.88 -10.91 -0.74
N ILE A 32 21.64 -11.36 -0.62
CA ILE A 32 20.49 -10.83 -1.36
C ILE A 32 20.32 -9.31 -1.18
N LEU A 33 20.60 -8.76 -0.01
CA LEU A 33 20.52 -7.32 0.23
C LEU A 33 21.55 -6.52 -0.59
N GLU A 34 22.69 -7.14 -0.91
CA GLU A 34 23.67 -6.54 -1.82
C GLU A 34 23.23 -6.62 -3.29
N VAL A 35 22.48 -7.67 -3.67
CA VAL A 35 21.83 -7.77 -4.98
C VAL A 35 20.77 -6.68 -5.15
N LEU A 36 19.99 -6.40 -4.10
CA LEU A 36 19.01 -5.29 -4.10
C LEU A 36 19.66 -3.92 -4.28
N LYS A 37 20.87 -3.73 -3.75
CA LYS A 37 21.68 -2.50 -3.96
C LYS A 37 22.31 -2.45 -5.35
N ASP A 38 22.70 -3.59 -5.89
CA ASP A 38 23.34 -3.71 -7.22
C ASP A 38 22.95 -5.04 -7.89
N SER A 39 21.97 -4.97 -8.79
CA SER A 39 21.44 -6.13 -9.50
C SER A 39 22.49 -6.89 -10.34
N LYS A 40 23.65 -6.29 -10.61
CA LYS A 40 24.76 -6.97 -11.30
C LYS A 40 25.41 -8.08 -10.47
N LYS A 41 25.20 -8.06 -9.14
CA LYS A 41 25.65 -9.11 -8.21
C LYS A 41 24.79 -10.37 -8.25
N LEU A 42 23.65 -10.35 -8.96
CA LEU A 42 22.80 -11.53 -9.13
C LEU A 42 23.57 -12.64 -9.82
N ASN A 43 23.45 -13.86 -9.26
CA ASN A 43 24.02 -15.07 -9.85
C ASN A 43 23.63 -15.20 -11.33
N PRO A 44 24.61 -15.34 -12.26
CA PRO A 44 24.33 -15.40 -13.69
C PRO A 44 23.41 -16.55 -14.12
N GLU A 45 23.45 -17.70 -13.41
CA GLU A 45 22.58 -18.85 -13.69
C GLU A 45 21.12 -18.52 -13.33
N VAL A 46 20.90 -17.80 -12.23
CA VAL A 46 19.59 -17.31 -11.79
C VAL A 46 19.08 -16.24 -12.78
N ARG A 47 19.90 -15.25 -13.13
CA ARG A 47 19.55 -14.23 -14.12
C ARG A 47 19.10 -14.84 -15.42
N LYS A 48 19.84 -15.79 -15.93
CA LYS A 48 19.51 -16.49 -17.18
C LYS A 48 18.15 -17.18 -17.09
N TYR A 49 17.84 -17.84 -15.98
CA TYR A 49 16.54 -18.46 -15.78
C TYR A 49 15.39 -17.44 -15.81
N LEU A 50 15.53 -16.32 -15.12
CA LEU A 50 14.51 -15.26 -15.13
C LEU A 50 14.31 -14.66 -16.53
N GLU A 51 15.38 -14.48 -17.30
CA GLU A 51 15.32 -14.00 -18.69
C GLU A 51 14.67 -15.04 -19.64
N GLU A 52 14.91 -16.33 -19.42
CA GLU A 52 14.23 -17.41 -20.15
C GLU A 52 12.73 -17.45 -19.85
N GLU A 53 12.32 -17.23 -18.58
CA GLU A 53 10.92 -17.10 -18.18
C GLU A 53 10.25 -15.90 -18.83
N ASN A 54 10.92 -14.75 -18.83
CA ASN A 54 10.45 -13.57 -19.53
C ASN A 54 10.21 -13.83 -21.01
N SER A 55 11.17 -14.48 -21.66
CA SER A 55 11.09 -14.82 -23.09
C SER A 55 9.94 -15.81 -23.37
N TYR A 56 9.75 -16.78 -22.47
CA TYR A 56 8.63 -17.73 -22.55
C TYR A 56 7.27 -17.05 -22.39
N THR A 57 7.16 -16.15 -21.42
CA THR A 57 5.94 -15.36 -21.21
C THR A 57 5.64 -14.45 -22.41
N ASP A 58 6.64 -13.75 -22.93
CA ASP A 58 6.50 -12.87 -24.09
C ASP A 58 6.10 -13.64 -25.35
N PHE A 59 6.59 -14.87 -25.53
CA PHE A 59 6.18 -15.75 -26.61
C PHE A 59 4.70 -16.15 -26.51
N HIS A 60 4.27 -16.60 -25.32
CA HIS A 60 2.89 -17.03 -25.10
C HIS A 60 1.87 -15.91 -25.08
N LEU A 61 2.31 -14.67 -24.87
CA LEU A 61 1.49 -13.45 -24.94
C LEU A 61 1.72 -12.64 -26.22
N SER A 62 2.47 -13.18 -27.20
CA SER A 62 2.78 -12.47 -28.45
C SER A 62 1.54 -12.12 -29.27
N ASP A 63 0.52 -12.98 -29.26
CA ASP A 63 -0.78 -12.77 -29.90
C ASP A 63 -1.64 -11.72 -29.19
N THR A 64 -1.30 -11.32 -28.00
CA THR A 64 -1.99 -10.26 -27.24
C THR A 64 -1.42 -8.85 -27.44
N LYS A 65 -0.36 -8.68 -28.20
CA LYS A 65 0.29 -7.36 -28.37
C LYS A 65 -0.65 -6.26 -28.87
N THR A 66 -1.54 -6.60 -29.80
CA THR A 66 -2.55 -5.65 -30.30
C THR A 66 -3.52 -5.23 -29.19
N ILE A 67 -4.01 -6.17 -28.39
CA ILE A 67 -4.92 -5.85 -27.28
C ILE A 67 -4.20 -5.17 -26.12
N GLN A 68 -2.93 -5.50 -25.83
CA GLN A 68 -2.11 -4.77 -24.85
C GLN A 68 -2.02 -3.29 -25.23
N LYS A 69 -1.68 -3.00 -26.50
CA LYS A 69 -1.63 -1.62 -26.99
C LYS A 69 -2.98 -0.92 -26.91
N LYS A 70 -4.06 -1.60 -27.29
CA LYS A 70 -5.41 -1.04 -27.21
C LYS A 70 -5.79 -0.73 -25.76
N LEU A 71 -5.50 -1.61 -24.80
CA LEU A 71 -5.72 -1.40 -23.37
C LEU A 71 -4.88 -0.25 -22.83
N PHE A 72 -3.62 -0.18 -23.22
CA PHE A 72 -2.75 0.95 -22.86
C PHE A 72 -3.34 2.29 -23.32
N ASP A 73 -3.69 2.39 -24.62
CA ASP A 73 -4.25 3.60 -25.21
C ASP A 73 -5.61 3.96 -24.55
N GLU A 74 -6.43 2.97 -24.25
CA GLU A 74 -7.73 3.12 -23.61
C GLU A 74 -7.60 3.62 -22.15
N ILE A 75 -6.71 3.02 -21.37
CA ILE A 75 -6.45 3.44 -19.98
C ILE A 75 -5.84 4.84 -19.95
N LYS A 76 -4.84 5.09 -20.79
CA LYS A 76 -4.19 6.40 -20.92
C LYS A 76 -5.18 7.47 -21.39
N GLY A 77 -6.10 7.14 -22.32
CA GLY A 77 -7.13 8.04 -22.81
C GLY A 77 -8.18 8.45 -21.77
N ARG A 78 -8.29 7.70 -20.66
CA ARG A 78 -9.14 8.08 -19.52
C ARG A 78 -8.45 9.01 -18.53
N ILE A 79 -7.16 9.26 -18.68
CA ILE A 79 -6.37 10.12 -17.80
C ILE A 79 -6.23 11.50 -18.46
N LYS A 80 -6.59 12.56 -17.75
CA LYS A 80 -6.24 13.92 -18.13
C LYS A 80 -4.74 14.10 -17.92
N LEU A 81 -3.97 14.02 -19.01
CA LEU A 81 -2.51 13.99 -18.95
C LEU A 81 -1.90 15.34 -18.56
N ASP A 82 -2.54 16.45 -18.94
CA ASP A 82 -2.17 17.81 -18.53
C ASP A 82 -3.16 18.28 -17.46
N ASP A 83 -2.88 17.97 -16.21
CA ASP A 83 -3.73 18.28 -15.08
C ASP A 83 -2.95 18.92 -13.93
N GLU A 84 -3.63 19.69 -13.12
CA GLU A 84 -3.08 20.36 -11.94
C GLU A 84 -3.88 19.98 -10.69
N SER A 85 -3.18 19.75 -9.57
CA SER A 85 -3.85 19.57 -8.29
C SER A 85 -4.44 20.88 -7.77
N LEU A 86 -5.34 20.81 -6.78
CA LEU A 86 -5.74 21.99 -6.04
C LEU A 86 -4.53 22.59 -5.31
N PRO A 87 -4.41 23.92 -5.24
CA PRO A 87 -3.31 24.56 -4.52
C PRO A 87 -3.47 24.42 -3.00
N PHE A 88 -2.37 24.13 -2.33
CA PHE A 88 -2.24 24.16 -0.88
C PHE A 88 -1.56 25.46 -0.44
N LYS A 89 -2.19 26.21 0.46
CA LYS A 89 -1.64 27.47 1.01
C LYS A 89 -0.72 27.15 2.19
N ASP A 90 0.55 27.56 2.08
CA ASP A 90 1.52 27.43 3.14
C ASP A 90 2.30 28.74 3.28
N PHE A 91 2.16 29.40 4.43
CA PHE A 91 2.74 30.72 4.72
C PHE A 91 2.53 31.74 3.58
N ASP A 92 3.60 32.13 2.90
CA ASP A 92 3.59 33.14 1.84
C ASP A 92 3.26 32.58 0.45
N TYR A 93 3.15 31.27 0.28
CA TYR A 93 3.00 30.63 -1.02
C TYR A 93 1.78 29.69 -1.12
N GLU A 94 1.35 29.50 -2.35
CA GLU A 94 0.50 28.40 -2.79
C GLU A 94 1.36 27.37 -3.54
N TYR A 95 1.19 26.10 -3.20
CA TYR A 95 1.92 24.96 -3.80
C TYR A 95 0.96 24.00 -4.46
N TRP A 96 1.28 23.54 -5.66
CA TRP A 96 0.50 22.48 -6.33
C TRP A 96 1.38 21.63 -7.22
N SER A 97 0.82 20.51 -7.67
CA SER A 97 1.47 19.61 -8.61
C SER A 97 0.80 19.69 -9.96
N LYS A 98 1.59 19.58 -11.01
CA LYS A 98 1.17 19.52 -12.40
C LYS A 98 1.71 18.25 -13.05
N THR A 99 0.91 17.64 -13.95
CA THR A 99 1.35 16.60 -14.88
C THR A 99 1.34 17.16 -16.29
N THR A 100 2.03 16.51 -17.22
CA THR A 100 2.08 16.93 -18.62
C THR A 100 1.80 15.77 -19.57
N THR A 101 1.40 16.09 -20.78
CA THR A 101 1.09 15.06 -21.80
C THR A 101 2.26 14.12 -22.08
N LYS A 102 3.49 14.64 -22.08
CA LYS A 102 4.71 13.87 -22.40
C LYS A 102 5.42 13.33 -21.17
N GLY A 103 5.20 13.91 -19.98
CA GLY A 103 5.87 13.54 -18.75
C GLY A 103 5.29 12.28 -18.13
N ASN A 104 6.11 11.56 -17.42
CA ASN A 104 5.75 10.39 -16.61
C ASN A 104 5.66 10.71 -15.12
N TYR A 105 6.23 11.83 -14.70
CA TYR A 105 6.34 12.28 -13.32
C TYR A 105 5.70 13.65 -13.13
N SER A 106 5.42 14.02 -11.89
CA SER A 106 4.84 15.31 -11.57
C SER A 106 5.88 16.43 -11.58
N ILE A 107 5.39 17.65 -11.77
CA ILE A 107 6.09 18.91 -11.59
C ILE A 107 5.52 19.57 -10.34
N LYS A 108 6.36 20.07 -9.42
CA LYS A 108 5.94 20.86 -8.26
C LYS A 108 6.09 22.34 -8.59
N LEU A 109 5.00 23.04 -8.45
CA LEU A 109 4.89 24.48 -8.72
C LEU A 109 4.60 25.23 -7.41
N ARG A 110 5.03 26.49 -7.36
CA ARG A 110 4.58 27.43 -6.31
C ARG A 110 4.32 28.81 -6.89
N LYS A 111 3.52 29.58 -6.17
CA LYS A 111 3.23 30.97 -6.47
C LYS A 111 3.14 31.75 -5.17
N LYS A 112 3.83 32.89 -5.06
CA LYS A 112 3.69 33.77 -3.91
C LYS A 112 2.27 34.34 -3.88
N ILE A 113 1.61 34.27 -2.72
CA ILE A 113 0.24 34.78 -2.52
C ILE A 113 0.19 36.26 -2.89
N GLY A 114 -0.84 36.66 -3.64
CA GLY A 114 -1.02 38.02 -4.16
C GLY A 114 -0.20 38.35 -5.41
N THR A 115 0.53 37.41 -6.00
CA THR A 115 1.26 37.58 -7.27
C THR A 115 0.74 36.64 -8.34
N ASN A 116 1.16 36.87 -9.59
CA ASN A 116 0.89 35.96 -10.73
C ASN A 116 2.13 35.19 -11.18
N ASN A 117 3.26 35.34 -10.48
CA ASN A 117 4.51 34.68 -10.86
C ASN A 117 4.50 33.23 -10.38
N ILE A 118 4.46 32.28 -11.32
CA ILE A 118 4.53 30.82 -11.05
C ILE A 118 5.97 30.38 -11.19
N GLU A 119 6.45 29.67 -10.20
CA GLU A 119 7.80 29.10 -10.15
C GLU A 119 7.73 27.57 -10.16
N GLU A 120 8.51 26.96 -11.07
CA GLU A 120 8.76 25.52 -11.05
C GLU A 120 9.91 25.25 -10.06
N ILE A 121 9.58 24.55 -8.96
CA ILE A 121 10.55 24.23 -7.90
C ILE A 121 11.11 22.81 -8.02
N TRP A 122 10.42 21.91 -8.73
CA TRP A 122 10.86 20.54 -8.96
C TRP A 122 10.19 19.95 -10.20
N ASN A 123 10.92 19.10 -10.93
CA ASN A 123 10.43 18.42 -12.12
C ASN A 123 10.98 16.99 -12.15
N GLY A 124 10.11 16.00 -11.98
CA GLY A 124 10.51 14.61 -11.84
C GLY A 124 11.10 14.02 -13.13
N ASP A 125 10.59 14.40 -14.29
CA ASP A 125 11.13 13.93 -15.57
C ASP A 125 12.56 14.47 -15.80
N GLU A 126 12.82 15.75 -15.47
CA GLU A 126 14.17 16.33 -15.56
C GLU A 126 15.14 15.68 -14.55
N GLU A 127 14.69 15.40 -13.32
CA GLU A 127 15.55 14.76 -12.33
C GLU A 127 15.94 13.34 -12.76
N LYS A 128 14.98 12.57 -13.31
CA LYS A 128 15.26 11.24 -13.88
C LYS A 128 16.28 11.32 -15.02
N GLU A 129 16.10 12.28 -15.95
CA GLU A 129 17.00 12.47 -17.10
C GLU A 129 18.42 12.82 -16.64
N LYS A 130 18.56 13.72 -15.65
CA LYS A 130 19.87 14.10 -15.08
C LYS A 130 20.59 12.90 -14.46
N LEU A 131 19.85 12.02 -13.79
CA LEU A 131 20.41 10.83 -13.13
C LEU A 131 20.70 9.69 -14.10
N LYS A 132 20.07 9.66 -15.27
CA LYS A 132 20.19 8.61 -16.31
C LYS A 132 19.91 7.21 -15.75
N VAL A 133 18.82 7.09 -14.98
CA VAL A 133 18.40 5.85 -14.32
C VAL A 133 17.18 5.24 -15.01
N GLU A 134 17.07 3.92 -15.00
CA GLU A 134 15.92 3.22 -15.57
C GLU A 134 14.73 3.28 -14.60
N TYR A 135 14.96 2.95 -13.33
CA TYR A 135 13.96 3.11 -12.28
C TYR A 135 14.09 4.48 -11.61
N PHE A 136 12.96 5.10 -11.30
CA PHE A 136 12.91 6.39 -10.63
C PHE A 136 11.68 6.46 -9.72
N GLY A 137 11.89 6.21 -8.44
CA GLY A 137 10.89 6.33 -7.38
C GLY A 137 11.12 7.61 -6.56
N VAL A 138 10.05 8.36 -6.32
CA VAL A 138 10.05 9.53 -5.45
C VAL A 138 9.46 9.11 -4.11
N GLY A 139 10.23 9.26 -3.03
CA GLY A 139 9.75 8.97 -1.67
C GLY A 139 9.02 10.17 -1.10
N ASP A 140 9.76 11.22 -0.77
CA ASP A 140 9.22 12.42 -0.16
C ASP A 140 9.59 13.68 -0.96
N LEU A 141 8.81 14.74 -0.82
CA LEU A 141 9.02 16.03 -1.49
C LEU A 141 8.48 17.15 -0.60
N GLU A 142 9.34 17.67 0.28
CA GLU A 142 8.99 18.61 1.34
C GLU A 142 9.63 19.98 1.14
N VAL A 143 8.86 21.06 1.37
CA VAL A 143 9.36 22.43 1.39
C VAL A 143 9.60 22.83 2.84
N SER A 144 10.71 23.51 3.09
CA SER A 144 11.07 24.01 4.42
C SER A 144 10.14 25.16 4.88
N PHE A 145 10.10 25.41 6.20
CA PHE A 145 9.14 26.34 6.81
C PHE A 145 9.28 27.80 6.38
N ASN A 146 10.47 28.22 5.93
CA ASN A 146 10.70 29.58 5.39
C ASN A 146 10.68 29.64 3.85
N ASP A 147 10.09 28.62 3.19
CA ASP A 147 9.94 28.52 1.74
C ASP A 147 11.26 28.56 0.94
N LYS A 148 12.39 28.28 1.61
CA LYS A 148 13.74 28.45 1.02
C LYS A 148 14.30 27.15 0.44
N TYR A 149 14.10 26.02 1.15
CA TYR A 149 14.70 24.75 0.79
C TYR A 149 13.64 23.77 0.32
N LEU A 150 14.05 22.89 -0.61
CA LEU A 150 13.31 21.73 -1.04
C LEU A 150 14.09 20.48 -0.65
N GLY A 151 13.50 19.65 0.20
CA GLY A 151 13.95 18.30 0.49
C GLY A 151 13.23 17.32 -0.41
N TYR A 152 13.94 16.39 -1.01
CA TYR A 152 13.35 15.30 -1.77
C TYR A 152 14.17 14.03 -1.64
N SER A 153 13.50 12.89 -1.71
CA SER A 153 14.17 11.59 -1.63
C SER A 153 13.85 10.73 -2.86
N LEU A 154 14.86 10.01 -3.33
CA LEU A 154 14.78 9.20 -4.54
C LEU A 154 15.29 7.79 -4.30
N ASP A 155 14.53 6.82 -4.81
CA ASP A 155 15.00 5.46 -5.06
C ASP A 155 15.25 5.31 -6.56
N THR A 156 16.45 4.92 -6.94
CA THR A 156 16.88 4.78 -8.33
C THR A 156 17.03 3.32 -8.79
N LYS A 157 16.55 2.37 -7.98
CA LYS A 157 16.71 0.93 -8.22
C LYS A 157 15.42 0.13 -8.03
N GLY A 158 14.47 0.66 -7.26
CA GLY A 158 13.26 -0.05 -6.86
C GLY A 158 13.38 -0.83 -5.54
N SER A 159 14.52 -0.71 -4.86
CA SER A 159 14.83 -1.46 -3.64
C SER A 159 14.54 -0.71 -2.34
N GLU A 160 13.91 0.45 -2.44
CA GLU A 160 13.53 1.31 -1.31
C GLU A 160 14.73 1.77 -0.43
N TYR A 161 15.95 1.72 -0.97
CA TYR A 161 17.08 2.45 -0.42
C TYR A 161 17.04 3.88 -0.93
N TYR A 162 16.38 4.77 -0.18
CA TYR A 162 16.24 6.16 -0.58
C TYR A 162 17.48 6.99 -0.28
N THR A 163 17.77 7.91 -1.19
CA THR A 163 18.76 8.96 -1.01
C THR A 163 18.04 10.29 -0.87
N ILE A 164 18.32 11.04 0.20
CA ILE A 164 17.76 12.37 0.46
C ILE A 164 18.67 13.44 -0.14
N TYR A 165 18.05 14.41 -0.77
CA TYR A 165 18.65 15.60 -1.36
C TYR A 165 17.98 16.84 -0.78
N ILE A 166 18.77 17.84 -0.38
CA ILE A 166 18.25 19.14 0.06
C ILE A 166 18.86 20.22 -0.83
N ARG A 167 18.02 21.02 -1.47
CA ARG A 167 18.49 22.12 -2.34
C ARG A 167 17.84 23.45 -1.99
N ASP A 168 18.54 24.53 -2.22
CA ASP A 168 17.98 25.87 -2.24
C ASP A 168 17.09 26.05 -3.47
N ILE A 169 15.85 26.47 -3.26
CA ILE A 169 14.84 26.57 -4.33
C ILE A 169 15.25 27.59 -5.39
N ASN A 170 15.81 28.73 -4.98
CA ASN A 170 16.14 29.82 -5.88
C ASN A 170 17.38 29.53 -6.73
N THR A 171 18.43 29.00 -6.10
CA THR A 171 19.70 28.72 -6.78
C THR A 171 19.73 27.34 -7.43
N LYS A 172 18.79 26.46 -7.08
CA LYS A 172 18.71 25.06 -7.48
C LYS A 172 19.95 24.22 -7.12
N LYS A 173 20.81 24.72 -6.22
CA LYS A 173 22.02 24.02 -5.75
C LYS A 173 21.76 23.23 -4.49
N LEU A 174 22.39 22.07 -4.38
CA LEU A 174 22.40 21.31 -3.15
C LEU A 174 23.09 22.13 -2.03
N VAL A 175 22.49 22.12 -0.85
CA VAL A 175 22.98 22.83 0.33
C VAL A 175 23.69 21.91 1.32
N THR A 176 23.64 20.61 1.07
CA THR A 176 24.27 19.59 1.89
C THR A 176 24.70 18.39 1.05
N GLU A 177 25.48 17.47 1.62
CA GLU A 177 25.78 16.17 1.03
C GLU A 177 24.50 15.34 0.89
N LYS A 178 24.51 14.36 -0.02
CA LYS A 178 23.44 13.38 -0.15
C LYS A 178 23.41 12.49 1.08
N ILE A 179 22.22 12.23 1.60
CA ILE A 179 22.03 11.32 2.73
C ILE A 179 21.48 9.99 2.16
N GLU A 180 22.34 8.98 2.16
CA GLU A 180 22.04 7.68 1.53
C GLU A 180 21.49 6.66 2.53
N GLU A 181 20.90 5.57 2.04
CA GLU A 181 20.35 4.44 2.81
C GLU A 181 19.36 4.87 3.88
N THR A 182 18.41 5.72 3.49
CA THR A 182 17.32 6.19 4.35
C THR A 182 15.99 5.54 3.99
N SER A 183 14.98 5.68 4.86
CA SER A 183 13.59 5.29 4.55
C SER A 183 12.90 6.24 3.57
N GLY A 184 13.54 7.38 3.23
CA GLY A 184 13.01 8.38 2.32
C GLY A 184 12.26 9.53 3.00
N SER A 185 11.79 9.41 4.24
CA SER A 185 11.05 10.47 4.93
C SER A 185 11.94 11.64 5.35
N ILE A 186 11.43 12.86 5.20
CA ILE A 186 12.12 14.12 5.48
C ILE A 186 11.25 14.97 6.42
N THR A 187 11.82 15.47 7.52
CA THR A 187 11.12 16.39 8.41
C THR A 187 12.05 17.57 8.75
N PHE A 188 11.70 18.76 8.28
CA PHE A 188 12.46 19.98 8.61
C PHE A 188 12.21 20.43 10.04
N SER A 189 13.23 21.03 10.68
CA SER A 189 13.02 21.84 11.89
C SER A 189 12.33 23.16 11.52
N LEU A 190 11.60 23.77 12.47
CA LEU A 190 10.84 25.02 12.20
C LEU A 190 11.75 26.21 11.84
N ASP A 191 13.02 26.18 12.27
CA ASP A 191 14.03 27.22 11.97
C ASP A 191 14.82 26.92 10.68
N ASP A 192 14.47 25.83 9.97
CA ASP A 192 15.13 25.36 8.75
C ASP A 192 16.63 25.12 8.86
N GLN A 193 17.15 24.93 10.07
CA GLN A 193 18.57 24.63 10.25
C GLN A 193 18.88 23.13 10.18
N PHE A 194 17.87 22.29 10.41
CA PHE A 194 18.03 20.86 10.51
C PHE A 194 16.99 20.09 9.71
N VAL A 195 17.38 18.87 9.33
CA VAL A 195 16.49 17.85 8.79
C VAL A 195 16.59 16.60 9.65
N PHE A 196 15.45 16.03 10.01
CA PHE A 196 15.34 14.73 10.65
C PHE A 196 15.02 13.67 9.60
N TYR A 197 15.60 12.49 9.74
CA TYR A 197 15.39 11.35 8.83
C TYR A 197 15.59 10.02 9.54
N SER A 198 15.00 8.95 8.99
CA SER A 198 15.21 7.58 9.47
C SER A 198 16.28 6.89 8.62
N LYS A 199 17.32 6.36 9.29
CA LYS A 199 18.39 5.58 8.67
C LYS A 199 18.06 4.09 8.70
N LEU A 200 18.28 3.41 7.59
CA LEU A 200 18.16 1.95 7.49
C LEU A 200 19.36 1.28 8.17
N ASP A 201 19.12 0.15 8.80
CA ASP A 201 20.19 -0.73 9.32
C ASP A 201 20.67 -1.72 8.25
N GLU A 202 21.56 -2.65 8.63
CA GLU A 202 22.13 -3.67 7.77
C GLU A 202 21.08 -4.65 7.17
N ASN A 203 19.93 -4.78 7.83
CA ASN A 203 18.80 -5.62 7.40
C ASN A 203 17.69 -4.80 6.71
N HIS A 204 17.99 -3.58 6.24
CA HIS A 204 17.04 -2.70 5.57
C HIS A 204 15.87 -2.21 6.46
N ARG A 205 16.08 -2.07 7.78
CA ARG A 205 15.04 -1.68 8.74
C ARG A 205 15.29 -0.25 9.25
N PRO A 206 14.30 0.67 9.21
CA PRO A 206 14.45 2.03 9.75
C PRO A 206 14.35 2.00 11.28
N ARG A 207 15.50 1.91 11.96
CA ARG A 207 15.57 1.82 13.43
C ARG A 207 16.23 3.01 14.13
N LYS A 208 16.76 3.98 13.36
CA LYS A 208 17.49 5.13 13.91
C LYS A 208 16.95 6.42 13.34
N ILE A 209 16.73 7.41 14.21
CA ILE A 209 16.43 8.80 13.83
C ILE A 209 17.69 9.62 13.98
N TYR A 210 18.11 10.26 12.91
CA TYR A 210 19.20 11.22 12.88
C TYR A 210 18.69 12.64 12.65
N ARG A 211 19.48 13.61 13.11
CA ARG A 211 19.33 15.03 12.82
C ARG A 211 20.55 15.51 12.06
N HIS A 212 20.36 15.96 10.82
CA HIS A 212 21.38 16.55 9.97
C HIS A 212 21.30 18.07 10.04
N LYS A 213 22.42 18.76 10.27
CA LYS A 213 22.51 20.21 10.18
C LYS A 213 22.80 20.61 8.73
N LEU A 214 21.96 21.46 8.14
CA LEU A 214 22.17 21.90 6.77
C LEU A 214 23.54 22.58 6.58
N GLY A 215 24.23 22.18 5.51
CA GLY A 215 25.56 22.70 5.18
C GLY A 215 26.74 22.01 5.88
N THR A 216 26.51 21.00 6.72
CA THR A 216 27.56 20.19 7.33
C THR A 216 27.74 18.85 6.61
N LYS A 217 28.69 18.02 7.05
CA LYS A 217 28.87 16.66 6.52
C LYS A 217 27.93 15.69 7.20
N VAL A 218 27.47 14.68 6.45
CA VAL A 218 26.61 13.60 6.97
C VAL A 218 27.29 12.82 8.11
N SER A 219 28.64 12.74 8.10
CA SER A 219 29.39 12.11 9.19
C SER A 219 29.31 12.87 10.54
N GLU A 220 28.78 14.09 10.54
CA GLU A 220 28.57 14.92 11.75
C GLU A 220 27.14 14.82 12.29
N ASP A 221 26.28 13.98 11.67
CA ASP A 221 24.89 13.86 12.02
C ASP A 221 24.69 13.32 13.43
N GLN A 222 23.74 13.94 14.13
CA GLN A 222 23.43 13.57 15.50
C GLN A 222 22.38 12.45 15.54
N LEU A 223 22.72 11.33 16.18
CA LEU A 223 21.74 10.30 16.54
C LEU A 223 20.80 10.86 17.62
N ILE A 224 19.51 10.91 17.33
CA ILE A 224 18.47 11.39 18.24
C ILE A 224 17.78 10.21 18.96
N PHE A 225 17.53 9.13 18.23
CA PHE A 225 16.83 7.97 18.77
C PHE A 225 17.30 6.68 18.09
N GLU A 226 17.37 5.60 18.84
CA GLU A 226 17.64 4.27 18.31
C GLU A 226 16.70 3.24 18.95
N GLU A 227 15.94 2.55 18.12
CA GLU A 227 15.14 1.39 18.51
C GLU A 227 16.03 0.14 18.61
N LYS A 228 15.96 -0.54 19.74
CA LYS A 228 16.79 -1.74 19.99
C LYS A 228 16.13 -3.04 19.50
N SER A 229 14.81 -3.05 19.39
CA SER A 229 14.09 -4.22 18.87
C SER A 229 14.13 -4.26 17.36
N GLU A 230 14.51 -5.38 16.79
CA GLU A 230 14.51 -5.60 15.33
C GLU A 230 13.09 -5.71 14.75
N ALA A 231 12.08 -5.96 15.59
CA ALA A 231 10.68 -6.03 15.17
C ALA A 231 10.02 -4.67 14.97
N PHE A 232 10.65 -3.58 15.46
CA PHE A 232 10.06 -2.24 15.47
C PHE A 232 10.77 -1.32 14.50
N THR A 233 9.99 -0.51 13.82
CA THR A 233 10.48 0.57 12.96
C THR A 233 10.20 1.93 13.57
N VAL A 234 10.98 2.95 13.19
CA VAL A 234 10.84 4.29 13.74
C VAL A 234 10.61 5.34 12.67
N GLY A 235 9.76 6.32 13.02
CA GLY A 235 9.53 7.53 12.23
C GLY A 235 9.45 8.75 13.14
N ILE A 236 9.63 9.94 12.56
CA ILE A 236 9.49 11.21 13.26
C ILE A 236 8.55 12.14 12.50
N GLY A 237 7.73 12.91 13.20
CA GLY A 237 6.84 13.91 12.62
C GLY A 237 6.48 15.00 13.61
N LEU A 238 5.88 16.07 13.09
CA LEU A 238 5.39 17.20 13.90
C LEU A 238 3.99 16.94 14.44
N SER A 239 3.70 17.52 15.60
CA SER A 239 2.34 17.64 16.13
C SER A 239 1.47 18.51 15.24
N ALA A 240 0.13 18.36 15.37
CA ALA A 240 -0.83 19.14 14.57
C ALA A 240 -0.75 20.65 14.81
N ASP A 241 -0.20 21.09 15.96
CA ASP A 241 -0.01 22.49 16.32
C ASP A 241 1.46 22.96 16.21
N ASP A 242 2.33 22.16 15.57
CA ASP A 242 3.76 22.44 15.33
C ASP A 242 4.56 22.75 16.62
N LYS A 243 4.15 22.21 17.80
CA LYS A 243 4.83 22.46 19.07
C LYS A 243 5.78 21.34 19.48
N TYR A 244 5.55 20.13 19.00
CA TYR A 244 6.33 18.96 19.39
C TYR A 244 6.74 18.14 18.18
N PHE A 245 7.91 17.54 18.26
CA PHE A 245 8.26 16.39 17.45
C PHE A 245 7.85 15.12 18.20
N PHE A 246 7.19 14.20 17.48
CA PHE A 246 6.88 12.87 17.96
C PHE A 246 7.70 11.84 17.20
N ILE A 247 8.39 10.96 17.96
CA ILE A 247 9.04 9.77 17.41
C ILE A 247 8.12 8.59 17.72
N SER A 248 7.66 7.90 16.71
CA SER A 248 6.85 6.69 16.83
C SER A 248 7.72 5.47 16.58
N SER A 249 7.70 4.50 17.48
CA SER A 249 8.31 3.19 17.33
C SER A 249 7.22 2.14 17.38
N SER A 250 7.06 1.35 16.32
CA SER A 250 5.96 0.39 16.22
C SER A 250 6.28 -0.83 15.36
N ASP A 251 5.58 -1.92 15.65
CA ASP A 251 5.29 -3.01 14.74
C ASP A 251 3.80 -2.92 14.29
N HIS A 252 3.22 -4.01 13.77
CA HIS A 252 1.84 -4.02 13.28
C HIS A 252 0.77 -3.94 14.37
N ASN A 253 1.07 -4.31 15.63
CA ASN A 253 0.06 -4.36 16.69
C ASN A 253 0.47 -3.71 18.02
N THR A 254 1.68 -3.15 18.09
CA THR A 254 2.24 -2.56 19.30
C THR A 254 2.96 -1.28 18.95
N SER A 255 2.74 -0.21 19.70
CA SER A 255 3.45 1.05 19.50
C SER A 255 3.99 1.65 20.79
N GLU A 256 4.99 2.50 20.64
CA GLU A 256 5.57 3.34 21.68
C GLU A 256 5.93 4.70 21.08
N GLN A 257 5.66 5.77 21.80
CA GLN A 257 5.87 7.11 21.26
C GLN A 257 6.68 7.97 22.25
N TYR A 258 7.58 8.76 21.68
CA TYR A 258 8.42 9.71 22.38
C TYR A 258 8.16 11.12 21.84
N TYR A 259 8.48 12.15 22.61
CA TYR A 259 8.32 13.54 22.21
C TYR A 259 9.44 14.43 22.70
N PHE A 260 9.65 15.56 22.04
CA PHE A 260 10.43 16.69 22.50
C PHE A 260 9.89 17.99 21.91
N ASP A 261 10.17 19.13 22.59
CA ASP A 261 9.73 20.45 22.12
C ASP A 261 10.49 20.85 20.85
N VAL A 262 9.81 21.50 19.89
CA VAL A 262 10.41 21.92 18.61
C VAL A 262 11.57 22.92 18.77
N ASN A 263 11.59 23.67 19.88
CA ASN A 263 12.65 24.66 20.21
C ASN A 263 13.82 24.04 20.96
N GLU A 264 13.80 22.74 21.27
CA GLU A 264 14.86 22.10 22.06
C GLU A 264 16.16 21.99 21.23
N LYS A 265 17.19 22.74 21.61
CA LYS A 265 18.47 22.81 20.89
C LYS A 265 19.20 21.46 20.85
N ASN A 266 19.12 20.70 21.93
CA ASN A 266 19.69 19.37 22.06
C ASN A 266 18.59 18.38 22.41
N PRO A 267 17.82 17.89 21.41
CA PRO A 267 16.65 17.06 21.63
C PRO A 267 16.96 15.81 22.45
N LYS A 268 16.19 15.61 23.51
CA LYS A 268 16.21 14.41 24.34
C LYS A 268 14.80 13.83 24.36
N PRO A 269 14.50 12.85 23.49
CA PRO A 269 13.15 12.29 23.41
C PRO A 269 12.69 11.73 24.75
N LYS A 270 11.53 12.18 25.23
CA LYS A 270 10.86 11.72 26.45
C LYS A 270 9.80 10.71 26.08
N LEU A 271 9.78 9.58 26.77
CA LEU A 271 8.78 8.54 26.59
C LEU A 271 7.41 9.04 27.08
N ILE A 272 6.35 8.84 26.26
CA ILE A 272 4.97 9.13 26.67
C ILE A 272 4.43 7.98 27.54
N LYS A 273 4.47 6.76 27.01
CA LYS A 273 4.00 5.56 27.69
C LYS A 273 4.78 4.35 27.18
N LYS A 274 5.23 3.50 28.12
CA LYS A 274 5.92 2.24 27.76
C LYS A 274 5.00 1.32 26.99
N ARG A 275 5.52 0.73 25.90
CA ARG A 275 4.78 -0.23 25.06
C ARG A 275 4.25 -1.42 25.86
N GLN A 276 3.07 -1.88 25.49
CA GLN A 276 2.46 -3.12 25.94
C GLN A 276 2.03 -3.90 24.71
N ARG A 277 2.37 -5.19 24.65
CA ARG A 277 2.06 -6.02 23.49
C ARG A 277 0.57 -6.00 23.17
N GLY A 278 0.22 -5.76 21.92
CA GLY A 278 -1.14 -5.67 21.44
C GLY A 278 -1.81 -4.31 21.68
N ILE A 279 -1.08 -3.34 22.26
CA ILE A 279 -1.58 -1.97 22.44
C ILE A 279 -0.91 -1.04 21.42
N LEU A 280 -1.75 -0.49 20.58
CA LEU A 280 -1.41 0.61 19.67
C LEU A 280 -1.87 1.91 20.30
N TYR A 281 -1.01 2.94 20.23
CA TYR A 281 -1.40 4.29 20.59
C TYR A 281 -0.62 5.31 19.77
N SER A 282 -1.24 6.43 19.52
CA SER A 282 -0.64 7.60 18.86
C SER A 282 -1.18 8.87 19.47
N VAL A 283 -0.29 9.70 20.00
CA VAL A 283 -0.64 10.98 20.62
C VAL A 283 -0.39 12.11 19.64
N ASN A 284 -1.30 13.06 19.60
CA ASN A 284 -1.13 14.32 18.88
C ASN A 284 -1.42 15.51 19.82
N SER A 285 -0.86 16.69 19.51
CA SER A 285 -1.08 17.93 20.25
C SER A 285 -1.92 18.90 19.43
N TRP A 286 -2.94 19.47 20.08
CA TRP A 286 -3.77 20.52 19.50
C TRP A 286 -4.37 21.44 20.58
N ASP A 287 -4.20 22.74 20.42
CA ASP A 287 -4.76 23.78 21.30
C ASP A 287 -4.53 23.53 22.80
N GLY A 288 -3.28 23.17 23.16
CA GLY A 288 -2.86 22.95 24.55
C GLY A 288 -3.38 21.64 25.17
N LYS A 289 -3.93 20.74 24.37
CA LYS A 289 -4.42 19.43 24.77
C LYS A 289 -3.71 18.35 23.95
N PHE A 290 -3.67 17.16 24.53
CA PHE A 290 -3.12 15.97 23.89
C PHE A 290 -4.21 14.95 23.66
N TYR A 291 -4.26 14.42 22.44
CA TYR A 291 -5.26 13.48 21.98
C TYR A 291 -4.57 12.13 21.71
N ASN A 292 -4.97 11.11 22.44
CA ASN A 292 -4.42 9.77 22.36
C ASN A 292 -5.40 8.84 21.64
N HIS A 293 -5.11 8.49 20.40
CA HIS A 293 -5.82 7.45 19.65
C HIS A 293 -5.24 6.10 20.05
N THR A 294 -6.04 5.23 20.70
CA THR A 294 -5.54 3.98 21.27
C THR A 294 -6.59 2.89 21.30
N ASN A 295 -6.14 1.62 21.21
CA ASN A 295 -6.96 0.44 21.43
C ASN A 295 -6.86 -0.08 22.87
N GLU A 296 -6.24 0.64 23.79
CA GLU A 296 -6.15 0.24 25.20
C GLU A 296 -7.54 0.22 25.86
N ASN A 297 -7.98 -0.96 26.33
CA ASN A 297 -9.32 -1.20 26.83
C ASN A 297 -10.44 -0.79 25.86
N ALA A 298 -10.16 -0.85 24.53
CA ALA A 298 -11.05 -0.39 23.48
C ALA A 298 -10.64 -1.06 22.15
N GLU A 299 -11.11 -2.27 21.87
CA GLU A 299 -10.59 -3.08 20.75
C GLU A 299 -10.56 -2.32 19.43
N ASP A 300 -11.62 -1.58 19.10
CA ASP A 300 -11.74 -0.82 17.84
C ASP A 300 -11.32 0.63 17.96
N PHE A 301 -10.43 0.92 18.92
CA PHE A 301 -9.90 2.24 19.26
C PHE A 301 -10.91 3.16 19.94
N LYS A 302 -10.35 4.12 20.62
CA LYS A 302 -11.00 5.30 21.22
C LYS A 302 -10.06 6.49 21.14
N ILE A 303 -10.56 7.67 21.44
CA ILE A 303 -9.75 8.88 21.62
C ILE A 303 -9.83 9.28 23.09
N ASP A 304 -8.70 9.30 23.77
CA ASP A 304 -8.57 9.88 25.09
C ASP A 304 -7.91 11.25 25.01
N ILE A 305 -8.18 12.13 25.97
CA ILE A 305 -7.65 13.49 26.03
C ILE A 305 -6.96 13.76 27.36
N SER A 306 -5.86 14.50 27.36
CA SER A 306 -5.14 14.99 28.54
C SER A 306 -4.62 16.40 28.34
N ASN A 307 -4.38 17.12 29.43
CA ASN A 307 -3.75 18.45 29.42
C ASN A 307 -2.23 18.40 29.62
N SER A 308 -1.65 17.22 29.83
CA SER A 308 -0.22 17.05 30.10
C SER A 308 0.31 15.74 29.53
N LEU A 309 1.51 15.72 28.97
CA LEU A 309 2.27 14.50 28.63
C LEU A 309 3.17 14.02 29.78
N GLU A 310 3.60 14.91 30.67
CA GLU A 310 4.50 14.51 31.77
C GLU A 310 3.75 13.75 32.88
N LYS A 311 2.50 14.15 33.13
CA LYS A 311 1.58 13.49 34.07
C LYS A 311 0.20 13.39 33.45
N PRO A 312 0.03 12.47 32.48
CA PRO A 312 -1.20 12.40 31.73
C PRO A 312 -2.34 11.86 32.60
N ASP A 313 -3.46 12.59 32.61
CA ASP A 313 -4.74 12.18 33.17
C ASP A 313 -5.71 11.93 32.00
N TRP A 314 -5.55 10.79 31.36
CA TRP A 314 -6.32 10.41 30.16
C TRP A 314 -7.79 10.23 30.48
N LYS A 315 -8.66 10.98 29.80
CA LYS A 315 -10.11 10.89 29.87
C LYS A 315 -10.68 10.61 28.50
N THR A 316 -11.62 9.70 28.42
CA THR A 316 -12.24 9.35 27.14
C THR A 316 -12.99 10.53 26.55
N PHE A 317 -12.57 10.94 25.36
CA PHE A 317 -13.17 12.02 24.56
C PHE A 317 -14.10 11.46 23.48
N ILE A 318 -13.68 10.40 22.80
CA ILE A 318 -14.50 9.62 21.85
C ILE A 318 -14.42 8.16 22.31
N ALA A 319 -15.57 7.61 22.72
CA ALA A 319 -15.66 6.22 23.17
C ALA A 319 -15.56 5.23 22.00
N ALA A 320 -15.01 4.06 22.25
CA ALA A 320 -15.02 2.95 21.31
C ALA A 320 -16.46 2.53 20.97
N LYS A 321 -16.62 2.01 19.77
CA LYS A 321 -17.86 1.40 19.26
C LYS A 321 -17.52 -0.01 18.76
N ASP A 322 -18.36 -0.98 19.05
CA ASP A 322 -18.14 -2.37 18.63
C ASP A 322 -18.21 -2.51 17.09
N GLU A 323 -17.25 -3.21 16.51
CA GLU A 323 -17.09 -3.41 15.05
C GLU A 323 -17.01 -2.10 14.24
N VAL A 324 -16.63 -0.98 14.87
CA VAL A 324 -16.41 0.32 14.23
C VAL A 324 -15.01 0.81 14.54
N LEU A 325 -14.14 0.75 13.54
CA LEU A 325 -12.77 1.23 13.66
C LEU A 325 -12.76 2.76 13.71
N ILE A 326 -12.38 3.34 14.83
CA ILE A 326 -12.17 4.78 14.96
C ILE A 326 -10.82 5.14 14.36
N GLY A 327 -10.83 6.01 13.34
CA GLY A 327 -9.64 6.44 12.60
C GLY A 327 -9.01 7.73 13.14
N GLY A 328 -8.12 8.30 12.33
CA GLY A 328 -7.37 9.49 12.66
C GLY A 328 -8.21 10.76 12.81
N LEU A 329 -7.58 11.77 13.44
CA LEU A 329 -8.17 13.07 13.68
C LEU A 329 -7.56 14.15 12.77
N THR A 330 -8.42 15.03 12.25
CA THR A 330 -8.02 16.31 11.63
C THR A 330 -8.51 17.46 12.51
N PHE A 331 -7.61 18.37 12.84
CA PHE A 331 -7.88 19.45 13.78
C PHE A 331 -8.06 20.79 13.06
N LEU A 332 -9.09 21.54 13.45
CA LEU A 332 -9.29 22.94 13.15
C LEU A 332 -9.54 23.70 14.47
N LYS A 333 -9.54 25.03 14.42
CA LYS A 333 -9.71 25.85 15.65
C LYS A 333 -10.93 25.43 16.48
N ASN A 334 -12.08 25.28 15.85
CA ASN A 334 -13.35 24.99 16.53
C ASN A 334 -13.89 23.57 16.26
N TRP A 335 -13.16 22.76 15.49
CA TRP A 335 -13.68 21.49 15.00
C TRP A 335 -12.66 20.38 15.05
N ILE A 336 -13.12 19.18 15.30
CA ILE A 336 -12.35 17.94 15.11
C ILE A 336 -13.13 17.07 14.13
N ILE A 337 -12.43 16.61 13.09
CA ILE A 337 -12.97 15.67 12.11
C ILE A 337 -12.31 14.33 12.35
N ARG A 338 -13.06 13.25 12.36
CA ARG A 338 -12.55 11.90 12.39
C ARG A 338 -13.16 11.03 11.32
N SER A 339 -12.43 10.02 10.89
CA SER A 339 -12.96 8.90 10.09
C SER A 339 -13.41 7.77 11.00
N GLU A 340 -14.41 7.01 10.56
CA GLU A 340 -14.80 5.73 11.13
C GLU A 340 -14.98 4.74 9.99
N THR A 341 -14.53 3.50 10.16
CA THR A 341 -14.75 2.41 9.19
C THR A 341 -15.59 1.34 9.85
N SER A 342 -16.69 0.99 9.22
CA SER A 342 -17.54 -0.12 9.65
C SER A 342 -18.10 -0.81 8.41
N ASP A 343 -18.14 -2.14 8.44
CA ASP A 343 -18.73 -2.93 7.38
C ASP A 343 -18.16 -2.61 5.97
N ALA A 344 -16.83 -2.37 5.94
CA ALA A 344 -16.04 -1.93 4.77
C ALA A 344 -16.49 -0.60 4.15
N LEU A 345 -17.14 0.27 4.91
CA LEU A 345 -17.56 1.60 4.49
C LEU A 345 -16.97 2.65 5.44
N ASP A 346 -16.37 3.68 4.85
CA ASP A 346 -15.82 4.80 5.58
C ASP A 346 -16.87 5.89 5.77
N LYS A 347 -16.82 6.54 6.94
CA LYS A 347 -17.69 7.66 7.33
C LYS A 347 -16.85 8.78 7.91
N LEU A 348 -17.33 10.00 7.80
CA LEU A 348 -16.74 11.18 8.42
C LEU A 348 -17.67 11.74 9.49
N PHE A 349 -17.11 12.04 10.66
CA PHE A 349 -17.79 12.72 11.75
C PHE A 349 -17.10 14.03 12.07
N VAL A 350 -17.89 15.05 12.32
CA VAL A 350 -17.43 16.38 12.72
C VAL A 350 -17.96 16.71 14.09
N LYS A 351 -17.05 17.10 14.98
CA LYS A 351 -17.38 17.54 16.33
C LYS A 351 -17.00 19.00 16.52
N ASN A 352 -17.97 19.83 16.90
CA ASN A 352 -17.69 21.19 17.35
C ASN A 352 -17.14 21.13 18.78
N ILE A 353 -15.92 21.66 18.98
CA ILE A 353 -15.21 21.56 20.27
C ILE A 353 -15.89 22.43 21.34
N THR A 354 -16.49 23.57 20.94
CA THR A 354 -17.10 24.52 21.88
C THR A 354 -18.48 24.06 22.35
N THR A 355 -19.32 23.58 21.43
CA THR A 355 -20.69 23.15 21.75
C THR A 355 -20.80 21.68 22.13
N GLY A 356 -19.77 20.87 21.76
CA GLY A 356 -19.78 19.41 21.91
C GLY A 356 -20.69 18.68 20.91
N ILE A 357 -21.39 19.40 20.05
CA ILE A 357 -22.29 18.80 19.04
C ILE A 357 -21.45 18.04 18.01
N GLU A 358 -21.89 16.83 17.70
CA GLU A 358 -21.27 15.94 16.73
C GLU A 358 -22.28 15.50 15.69
N GLU A 359 -21.85 15.45 14.42
CA GLU A 359 -22.69 15.01 13.30
C GLU A 359 -21.88 14.18 12.29
N GLU A 360 -22.54 13.25 11.61
CA GLU A 360 -22.01 12.53 10.45
C GLU A 360 -22.14 13.44 9.21
N LEU A 361 -21.08 13.53 8.41
CA LEU A 361 -21.09 14.22 7.13
C LEU A 361 -21.51 13.25 6.02
N ILE A 362 -22.73 13.40 5.52
CA ILE A 362 -23.27 12.60 4.43
C ILE A 362 -23.18 13.42 3.13
N PHE A 363 -22.47 12.89 2.13
CA PHE A 363 -22.19 13.61 0.88
C PHE A 363 -22.92 13.08 -0.35
N SER A 364 -23.54 11.89 -0.26
CA SER A 364 -24.18 11.24 -1.39
C SER A 364 -25.35 10.37 -0.94
N ASP A 365 -26.29 10.14 -1.87
CA ASP A 365 -27.32 9.12 -1.73
C ASP A 365 -26.83 7.71 -2.14
N GLU A 366 -25.60 7.59 -2.64
CA GLU A 366 -24.98 6.30 -2.93
C GLU A 366 -24.68 5.56 -1.61
N THR A 367 -25.01 4.28 -1.55
CA THR A 367 -24.78 3.45 -0.37
C THR A 367 -23.33 3.02 -0.20
N VAL A 368 -22.58 2.98 -1.30
CA VAL A 368 -21.17 2.59 -1.34
C VAL A 368 -20.36 3.74 -1.91
N TYR A 369 -19.64 4.44 -1.06
CA TYR A 369 -18.72 5.51 -1.45
C TYR A 369 -17.60 5.68 -0.43
N VAL A 370 -16.54 6.37 -0.82
CA VAL A 370 -15.37 6.64 0.01
C VAL A 370 -15.26 8.16 0.20
N PRO A 371 -15.52 8.66 1.41
CA PRO A 371 -15.29 10.06 1.76
C PRO A 371 -13.87 10.24 2.31
N GLY A 372 -13.28 11.42 2.11
CA GLY A 372 -12.07 11.86 2.77
C GLY A 372 -12.14 13.32 3.14
N ALA A 373 -11.52 13.72 4.25
CA ALA A 373 -11.46 15.11 4.67
C ALA A 373 -10.01 15.61 4.69
N SER A 374 -9.77 16.81 4.18
CA SER A 374 -8.46 17.44 4.13
C SER A 374 -8.54 18.94 4.30
N LEU A 375 -7.40 19.57 4.57
CA LEU A 375 -7.22 21.02 4.52
C LEU A 375 -6.39 21.37 3.29
N MET A 376 -6.72 22.48 2.63
CA MET A 376 -5.91 23.03 1.53
C MET A 376 -5.11 24.25 2.02
N GLN A 377 -4.82 24.30 3.31
CA GLN A 377 -3.98 25.32 3.93
C GLN A 377 -3.38 24.81 5.24
N ARG A 378 -2.21 25.36 5.60
CA ARG A 378 -1.56 25.09 6.90
C ARG A 378 -2.33 25.75 8.06
N ASP A 379 -2.82 26.97 7.89
CA ASP A 379 -3.57 27.66 8.92
C ASP A 379 -4.89 26.93 9.22
N LYS A 380 -5.00 26.41 10.43
CA LYS A 380 -6.16 25.67 10.92
C LYS A 380 -7.24 26.56 11.55
N ASN A 381 -7.02 27.89 11.54
CA ASN A 381 -8.01 28.87 11.98
C ASN A 381 -9.06 29.11 10.86
N THR A 382 -9.79 28.08 10.53
CA THR A 382 -10.78 28.06 9.45
C THR A 382 -11.94 27.16 9.81
N ASP A 383 -13.11 27.43 9.22
CA ASP A 383 -14.27 26.54 9.20
C ASP A 383 -14.40 25.81 7.85
N GLU A 384 -13.49 26.06 6.91
CA GLU A 384 -13.49 25.43 5.59
C GLU A 384 -12.64 24.17 5.56
N ILE A 385 -13.22 23.09 5.06
CA ILE A 385 -12.56 21.83 4.77
C ILE A 385 -12.80 21.41 3.33
N TYR A 386 -12.00 20.47 2.86
CA TYR A 386 -12.16 19.88 1.53
C TYR A 386 -12.52 18.42 1.69
N ILE A 387 -13.65 18.04 1.10
CA ILE A 387 -14.16 16.69 1.13
C ILE A 387 -13.89 16.02 -0.21
N SER A 388 -13.06 15.00 -0.22
CA SER A 388 -12.94 14.10 -1.36
C SER A 388 -14.07 13.07 -1.33
N TYR A 389 -14.56 12.70 -2.50
CA TYR A 389 -15.62 11.73 -2.70
C TYR A 389 -15.34 10.89 -3.93
N SER A 390 -15.53 9.60 -3.85
CA SER A 390 -15.64 8.70 -5.01
C SER A 390 -16.44 7.46 -4.64
N SER A 391 -16.97 6.77 -5.65
CA SER A 391 -17.59 5.46 -5.50
C SER A 391 -17.08 4.50 -6.58
N PRO A 392 -17.36 3.20 -6.55
CA PRO A 392 -16.92 2.31 -7.63
C PRO A 392 -17.37 2.73 -9.03
N LYS A 393 -18.45 3.51 -9.15
CA LYS A 393 -19.00 4.00 -10.42
C LYS A 393 -18.83 5.50 -10.64
N THR A 394 -18.63 6.30 -9.58
CA THR A 394 -18.53 7.76 -9.66
C THR A 394 -17.09 8.23 -9.48
N GLN A 395 -16.58 8.95 -10.46
CA GLN A 395 -15.22 9.51 -10.46
C GLN A 395 -14.98 10.44 -9.27
N SER A 396 -13.70 10.65 -8.96
CA SER A 396 -13.30 11.47 -7.82
C SER A 396 -13.78 12.90 -7.95
N ARG A 397 -14.35 13.42 -6.88
CA ARG A 397 -14.81 14.80 -6.71
C ARG A 397 -14.21 15.40 -5.45
N VAL A 398 -13.92 16.68 -5.46
CA VAL A 398 -13.51 17.44 -4.29
C VAL A 398 -14.47 18.61 -4.09
N TYR A 399 -15.03 18.70 -2.91
CA TYR A 399 -15.91 19.78 -2.50
C TYR A 399 -15.21 20.63 -1.45
N SER A 400 -15.27 21.97 -1.56
CA SER A 400 -15.10 22.81 -0.38
C SER A 400 -16.38 22.77 0.44
N TYR A 401 -16.23 22.71 1.75
CA TYR A 401 -17.34 22.62 2.68
C TYR A 401 -17.09 23.48 3.91
N ASN A 402 -17.99 24.42 4.18
CA ASN A 402 -17.92 25.26 5.36
C ASN A 402 -18.72 24.62 6.49
N LEU A 403 -18.02 24.28 7.59
CA LEU A 403 -18.60 23.56 8.73
C LEU A 403 -19.64 24.37 9.50
N SER A 404 -19.52 25.72 9.52
CA SER A 404 -20.46 26.61 10.21
C SER A 404 -21.70 26.90 9.38
N THR A 405 -21.54 27.25 8.10
CA THR A 405 -22.65 27.63 7.21
C THR A 405 -23.27 26.45 6.47
N LYS A 406 -22.61 25.31 6.46
CA LYS A 406 -23.00 24.11 5.68
C LYS A 406 -22.96 24.33 4.16
N GLU A 407 -22.34 25.39 3.70
CA GLU A 407 -22.20 25.67 2.27
C GLU A 407 -21.25 24.63 1.65
N LYS A 408 -21.69 24.02 0.55
CA LYS A 408 -20.98 22.99 -0.20
C LYS A 408 -20.78 23.44 -1.64
N LYS A 409 -19.55 23.41 -2.13
CA LYS A 409 -19.21 23.78 -3.52
C LYS A 409 -18.29 22.74 -4.14
N LEU A 410 -18.64 22.22 -5.31
CA LEU A 410 -17.73 21.39 -6.11
C LEU A 410 -16.57 22.27 -6.63
N VAL A 411 -15.34 21.93 -6.26
CA VAL A 411 -14.12 22.69 -6.63
C VAL A 411 -13.24 21.94 -7.61
N LYS A 412 -13.29 20.60 -7.62
CA LYS A 412 -12.61 19.78 -8.61
C LYS A 412 -13.38 18.49 -8.85
N GLU A 413 -13.45 18.06 -10.10
CA GLU A 413 -13.93 16.74 -10.51
C GLU A 413 -12.88 16.10 -11.41
N GLN A 414 -12.63 14.81 -11.22
CA GLN A 414 -11.74 14.05 -12.07
C GLN A 414 -12.29 14.02 -13.49
N GLU A 415 -11.61 14.65 -14.42
CA GLU A 415 -11.96 14.62 -15.83
C GLU A 415 -11.53 13.29 -16.46
N ILE A 416 -12.43 12.69 -17.21
CA ILE A 416 -12.16 11.47 -17.99
C ILE A 416 -12.33 11.83 -19.47
N PRO A 417 -11.24 12.17 -20.19
CA PRO A 417 -11.31 12.72 -21.54
C PRO A 417 -12.04 11.84 -22.56
N SER A 418 -11.96 10.51 -22.38
CA SER A 418 -12.66 9.55 -23.25
C SER A 418 -14.15 9.40 -22.92
N GLY A 419 -14.65 10.13 -21.90
CA GLY A 419 -16.03 10.05 -21.41
C GLY A 419 -16.24 8.96 -20.36
N HIS A 420 -17.18 9.22 -19.46
CA HIS A 420 -17.65 8.31 -18.43
C HIS A 420 -19.08 8.70 -18.01
N ASN A 421 -19.94 7.72 -17.86
CA ASN A 421 -21.30 7.92 -17.35
C ASN A 421 -21.54 6.95 -16.18
N PRO A 422 -21.62 7.43 -14.92
CA PRO A 422 -21.87 6.57 -13.76
C PRO A 422 -23.14 5.70 -13.88
N ASP A 423 -24.16 6.15 -14.63
CA ASP A 423 -25.43 5.42 -14.81
C ASP A 423 -25.30 4.18 -15.71
N ASP A 424 -24.14 3.97 -16.33
CA ASP A 424 -23.84 2.73 -17.07
C ASP A 424 -23.40 1.59 -16.16
N TYR A 425 -23.19 1.87 -14.86
CA TYR A 425 -22.64 0.90 -13.91
C TYR A 425 -23.58 0.68 -12.72
N ILE A 426 -23.63 -0.56 -12.28
CA ILE A 426 -24.36 -0.99 -11.09
C ILE A 426 -23.34 -1.39 -10.04
N VAL A 427 -23.53 -0.87 -8.83
CA VAL A 427 -22.76 -1.22 -7.64
C VAL A 427 -23.69 -1.91 -6.66
N GLU A 428 -23.28 -3.10 -6.21
CA GLU A 428 -24.06 -3.91 -5.25
C GLU A 428 -23.18 -4.21 -4.04
N ARG A 429 -23.80 -4.21 -2.87
CA ARG A 429 -23.20 -4.62 -1.61
C ARG A 429 -23.89 -5.86 -1.10
N LEU A 430 -23.17 -6.95 -0.90
CA LEU A 430 -23.70 -8.22 -0.45
C LEU A 430 -22.89 -8.78 0.71
N ASP A 431 -23.50 -9.67 1.48
CA ASP A 431 -22.85 -10.47 2.50
C ASP A 431 -22.82 -11.94 2.08
N CYS A 432 -21.62 -12.53 2.06
CA CYS A 432 -21.41 -13.94 1.81
C CYS A 432 -21.17 -14.68 3.12
N LYS A 433 -21.84 -15.79 3.34
CA LYS A 433 -21.60 -16.61 4.53
C LYS A 433 -20.35 -17.48 4.36
N SER A 434 -19.35 -17.30 5.24
CA SER A 434 -18.15 -18.11 5.29
C SER A 434 -18.39 -19.47 5.96
N HIS A 435 -17.36 -20.33 6.00
CA HIS A 435 -17.40 -21.70 6.52
C HIS A 435 -17.83 -21.78 7.99
N ASP A 436 -17.51 -20.78 8.79
CA ASP A 436 -17.82 -20.68 10.23
C ASP A 436 -19.08 -19.83 10.53
N GLY A 437 -19.78 -19.38 9.48
CA GLY A 437 -20.98 -18.56 9.61
C GLY A 437 -20.76 -17.07 9.67
N ARG A 438 -19.51 -16.56 9.70
CA ARG A 438 -19.21 -15.13 9.57
C ARG A 438 -19.65 -14.63 8.20
N LEU A 439 -20.18 -13.41 8.17
CA LEU A 439 -20.60 -12.77 6.93
C LEU A 439 -19.46 -11.94 6.37
N VAL A 440 -19.04 -12.28 5.15
CA VAL A 440 -17.96 -11.57 4.42
C VAL A 440 -18.60 -10.57 3.47
N PRO A 441 -18.30 -9.27 3.62
CA PRO A 441 -18.83 -8.26 2.72
C PRO A 441 -18.20 -8.37 1.33
N LEU A 442 -19.01 -8.21 0.29
CA LEU A 442 -18.62 -8.16 -1.12
C LEU A 442 -19.06 -6.84 -1.72
N THR A 443 -18.16 -6.15 -2.42
CA THR A 443 -18.52 -5.01 -3.28
C THR A 443 -18.43 -5.45 -4.74
N ILE A 444 -19.55 -5.40 -5.45
CA ILE A 444 -19.68 -5.83 -6.83
C ILE A 444 -19.88 -4.61 -7.71
N THR A 445 -19.10 -4.50 -8.79
CA THR A 445 -19.26 -3.46 -9.81
C THR A 445 -19.38 -4.12 -11.18
N ARG A 446 -20.42 -3.80 -11.91
CA ARG A 446 -20.68 -4.35 -13.25
C ARG A 446 -21.28 -3.32 -14.18
N HIS A 447 -21.15 -3.55 -15.48
CA HIS A 447 -21.89 -2.78 -16.47
C HIS A 447 -23.39 -3.14 -16.39
N LYS A 448 -24.29 -2.18 -16.58
CA LYS A 448 -25.74 -2.39 -16.47
C LYS A 448 -26.28 -3.45 -17.42
N ASN A 449 -25.63 -3.65 -18.57
CA ASN A 449 -26.03 -4.62 -19.59
C ASN A 449 -25.43 -6.02 -19.38
N THR A 450 -24.56 -6.20 -18.39
CA THR A 450 -23.94 -7.51 -18.11
C THR A 450 -25.02 -8.51 -17.71
N LYS A 451 -25.04 -9.67 -18.37
CA LYS A 451 -26.03 -10.73 -18.10
C LYS A 451 -25.79 -11.34 -16.72
N MET A 452 -26.86 -11.50 -15.97
CA MET A 452 -26.88 -12.09 -14.63
C MET A 452 -27.47 -13.48 -14.62
N ASP A 453 -27.04 -14.33 -15.58
CA ASP A 453 -27.51 -15.70 -15.77
C ASP A 453 -26.45 -16.78 -15.47
N GLY A 454 -25.32 -16.36 -14.90
CA GLY A 454 -24.16 -17.19 -14.59
C GLY A 454 -23.15 -17.31 -15.74
N SER A 455 -23.40 -16.70 -16.90
CA SER A 455 -22.49 -16.76 -18.06
C SER A 455 -21.38 -15.73 -18.04
N ALA A 456 -21.50 -14.68 -17.22
CA ALA A 456 -20.52 -13.61 -17.14
C ALA A 456 -19.22 -14.10 -16.50
N GLN A 457 -18.10 -13.64 -17.02
CA GLN A 457 -16.82 -13.77 -16.34
C GLN A 457 -16.72 -12.77 -15.20
N LEU A 458 -15.93 -13.12 -14.18
CA LEU A 458 -15.82 -12.35 -12.96
C LEU A 458 -14.36 -12.30 -12.51
N LEU A 459 -13.88 -11.10 -12.18
CA LEU A 459 -12.62 -10.91 -11.47
C LEU A 459 -12.94 -10.76 -9.98
N LEU A 460 -12.38 -11.64 -9.17
CA LEU A 460 -12.46 -11.61 -7.71
C LEU A 460 -11.13 -11.13 -7.14
N TYR A 461 -11.15 -9.95 -6.51
CA TYR A 461 -9.98 -9.36 -5.86
C TYR A 461 -10.04 -9.56 -4.35
N GLY A 462 -8.92 -9.88 -3.73
CA GLY A 462 -8.78 -9.96 -2.27
C GLY A 462 -7.36 -9.70 -1.82
N TYR A 463 -7.21 -9.30 -0.53
CA TYR A 463 -5.93 -9.08 0.11
C TYR A 463 -5.82 -9.84 1.44
N GLY A 464 -6.47 -9.36 2.50
CA GLY A 464 -6.68 -10.09 3.75
C GLY A 464 -5.47 -10.20 4.67
N SER A 465 -4.66 -9.14 4.80
CA SER A 465 -3.50 -9.10 5.71
C SER A 465 -3.28 -7.70 6.26
N TYR A 466 -2.54 -7.61 7.37
CA TYR A 466 -2.07 -6.37 8.00
C TYR A 466 -3.17 -5.41 8.44
N GLY A 467 -4.40 -5.86 8.56
CA GLY A 467 -5.54 -5.00 8.82
C GLY A 467 -5.86 -4.04 7.67
N SER A 468 -5.31 -4.29 6.47
CA SER A 468 -5.52 -3.43 5.31
C SER A 468 -6.92 -3.60 4.74
N SER A 469 -7.77 -2.59 4.91
CA SER A 469 -9.11 -2.56 4.35
C SER A 469 -9.11 -2.19 2.87
N MET A 470 -9.91 -2.89 2.08
CA MET A 470 -10.04 -2.64 0.64
C MET A 470 -11.14 -1.62 0.37
N SER A 471 -10.75 -0.37 0.18
CA SER A 471 -11.68 0.74 -0.11
C SER A 471 -12.37 0.57 -1.46
N PRO A 472 -13.71 0.71 -1.54
CA PRO A 472 -14.47 0.64 -2.79
C PRO A 472 -14.44 1.97 -3.56
N SER A 473 -13.24 2.42 -3.94
CA SER A 473 -13.03 3.66 -4.68
C SER A 473 -13.18 3.49 -6.20
N PHE A 474 -13.30 4.62 -6.91
CA PHE A 474 -13.29 4.66 -8.37
C PHE A 474 -11.93 4.25 -8.95
N SER A 475 -11.96 3.58 -10.09
CA SER A 475 -10.75 3.26 -10.84
C SER A 475 -11.03 3.26 -12.35
N THR A 476 -10.33 4.14 -13.08
CA THR A 476 -10.42 4.22 -14.54
C THR A 476 -9.92 2.96 -15.24
N THR A 477 -8.98 2.23 -14.63
CA THR A 477 -8.41 1.01 -15.19
C THR A 477 -9.41 -0.14 -15.19
N ARG A 478 -10.17 -0.31 -14.09
CA ARG A 478 -11.20 -1.36 -13.97
C ARG A 478 -12.27 -1.27 -15.05
N LEU A 479 -12.56 -0.05 -15.54
CA LEU A 479 -13.54 0.16 -16.61
C LEU A 479 -13.19 -0.61 -17.89
N SER A 480 -11.90 -0.87 -18.15
CA SER A 480 -11.50 -1.66 -19.33
C SER A 480 -11.98 -3.11 -19.28
N LEU A 481 -12.10 -3.70 -18.10
CA LEU A 481 -12.68 -5.04 -17.92
C LEU A 481 -14.21 -4.97 -17.81
N ILE A 482 -14.74 -4.04 -17.02
CA ILE A 482 -16.18 -3.91 -16.77
C ILE A 482 -16.93 -3.62 -18.09
N ASN A 483 -16.38 -2.77 -18.96
CA ASN A 483 -16.96 -2.48 -20.28
C ASN A 483 -16.85 -3.66 -21.29
N ARG A 484 -16.18 -4.74 -20.90
CA ARG A 484 -16.13 -6.01 -21.66
C ARG A 484 -16.92 -7.13 -20.97
N ASP A 485 -17.92 -6.75 -20.18
CA ASP A 485 -18.80 -7.68 -19.45
C ASP A 485 -18.03 -8.63 -18.51
N ILE A 486 -16.98 -8.12 -17.85
CA ILE A 486 -16.30 -8.79 -16.74
C ILE A 486 -16.74 -8.11 -15.45
N ILE A 487 -17.41 -8.83 -14.57
CA ILE A 487 -17.84 -8.33 -13.27
C ILE A 487 -16.60 -8.14 -12.37
N TRP A 488 -16.48 -7.00 -11.72
CA TRP A 488 -15.43 -6.76 -10.72
C TRP A 488 -16.00 -6.96 -9.33
N VAL A 489 -15.39 -7.84 -8.55
CA VAL A 489 -15.78 -8.07 -7.15
C VAL A 489 -14.58 -7.87 -6.24
N THR A 490 -14.75 -7.08 -5.18
CA THR A 490 -13.81 -7.00 -4.07
C THR A 490 -14.40 -7.77 -2.89
N ALA A 491 -13.68 -8.80 -2.43
CA ALA A 491 -14.03 -9.55 -1.24
C ALA A 491 -13.31 -8.94 -0.03
N HIS A 492 -14.07 -8.44 0.95
CA HIS A 492 -13.58 -7.81 2.17
C HIS A 492 -13.35 -8.88 3.25
N ILE A 493 -12.41 -9.77 2.98
CA ILE A 493 -12.11 -10.97 3.76
C ILE A 493 -11.39 -10.66 5.07
N ARG A 494 -11.45 -11.58 6.04
CA ARG A 494 -10.71 -11.48 7.29
C ARG A 494 -9.21 -11.34 7.07
N GLY A 495 -8.57 -10.58 7.96
CA GLY A 495 -7.19 -10.11 7.81
C GLY A 495 -7.09 -8.63 7.44
N GLY A 496 -8.19 -8.02 6.91
CA GLY A 496 -8.43 -6.57 6.90
C GLY A 496 -9.12 -6.09 8.18
N MET A 497 -9.43 -4.79 8.27
CA MET A 497 -10.15 -4.18 9.40
C MET A 497 -11.54 -3.65 9.00
N GLU A 498 -12.12 -4.17 7.94
CA GLU A 498 -13.42 -3.72 7.42
C GLU A 498 -14.57 -3.82 8.45
N ARG A 499 -14.41 -4.70 9.43
CA ARG A 499 -15.31 -4.87 10.60
C ARG A 499 -14.52 -4.78 11.90
N GLY A 500 -13.63 -3.79 12.02
CA GLY A 500 -12.82 -3.53 13.21
C GLY A 500 -11.62 -4.46 13.38
N MET A 501 -10.96 -4.31 14.52
CA MET A 501 -9.76 -5.07 14.90
C MET A 501 -9.99 -6.57 15.00
N LYS A 502 -11.18 -6.98 15.40
CA LYS A 502 -11.56 -8.39 15.51
C LYS A 502 -11.50 -9.08 14.15
N TRP A 503 -11.92 -8.39 13.07
CA TRP A 503 -11.87 -8.89 11.70
C TRP A 503 -10.44 -9.20 11.26
N TRP A 504 -9.49 -8.35 11.64
CA TRP A 504 -8.06 -8.58 11.44
C TRP A 504 -7.54 -9.75 12.26
N LYS A 505 -7.82 -9.78 13.58
CA LYS A 505 -7.35 -10.84 14.48
C LYS A 505 -7.86 -12.23 14.08
N GLU A 506 -9.06 -12.32 13.53
CA GLU A 506 -9.64 -13.56 13.02
C GLU A 506 -9.05 -14.02 11.68
N GLY A 507 -8.19 -13.21 11.04
CA GLY A 507 -7.51 -13.52 9.77
C GLY A 507 -5.98 -13.52 9.85
N LYS A 508 -5.37 -13.59 11.03
CA LYS A 508 -3.92 -13.61 11.21
C LYS A 508 -3.44 -14.68 12.18
N LEU A 509 -2.12 -14.88 12.26
CA LEU A 509 -1.50 -15.89 13.11
C LEU A 509 -2.15 -17.27 12.91
N LEU A 510 -2.52 -17.94 13.98
CA LEU A 510 -3.18 -19.26 13.94
C LEU A 510 -4.64 -19.24 13.42
N ASN A 511 -5.11 -18.08 12.95
CA ASN A 511 -6.40 -17.88 12.31
C ASN A 511 -6.26 -17.56 10.80
N LYS A 512 -5.06 -17.51 10.26
CA LYS A 512 -4.79 -17.07 8.88
C LYS A 512 -5.59 -17.83 7.82
N LYS A 513 -5.89 -19.10 8.03
CA LYS A 513 -6.69 -19.89 7.09
C LYS A 513 -8.11 -19.36 6.89
N ASN A 514 -8.66 -18.62 7.85
CA ASN A 514 -9.97 -17.97 7.68
C ASN A 514 -9.98 -16.99 6.50
N THR A 515 -8.85 -16.33 6.22
CA THR A 515 -8.69 -15.47 5.06
C THR A 515 -8.93 -16.24 3.75
N PHE A 516 -8.36 -17.44 3.65
CA PHE A 516 -8.47 -18.29 2.46
C PHE A 516 -9.88 -18.87 2.31
N GLU A 517 -10.47 -19.34 3.42
CA GLU A 517 -11.83 -19.87 3.46
C GLU A 517 -12.88 -18.80 3.10
N ASP A 518 -12.71 -17.56 3.58
CA ASP A 518 -13.58 -16.43 3.24
C ASP A 518 -13.58 -16.16 1.72
N TYR A 519 -12.38 -16.20 1.10
CA TYR A 519 -12.25 -15.97 -0.33
C TYR A 519 -12.85 -17.11 -1.16
N ILE A 520 -12.63 -18.37 -0.76
CA ILE A 520 -13.23 -19.55 -1.39
C ILE A 520 -14.75 -19.52 -1.25
N ALA A 521 -15.26 -19.17 -0.06
CA ALA A 521 -16.69 -19.00 0.19
C ALA A 521 -17.31 -17.93 -0.70
N SER A 522 -16.60 -16.79 -0.87
CA SER A 522 -17.02 -15.71 -1.76
C SER A 522 -17.14 -16.19 -3.22
N ALA A 523 -16.16 -16.95 -3.72
CA ALA A 523 -16.21 -17.53 -5.06
C ALA A 523 -17.40 -18.48 -5.23
N LYS A 524 -17.63 -19.37 -4.27
CA LYS A 524 -18.78 -20.31 -4.28
C LYS A 524 -20.11 -19.57 -4.24
N TYR A 525 -20.23 -18.57 -3.37
CA TYR A 525 -21.44 -17.74 -3.27
C TYR A 525 -21.81 -17.06 -4.59
N LEU A 526 -20.81 -16.49 -5.27
CA LEU A 526 -21.00 -15.81 -6.56
C LEU A 526 -21.45 -16.78 -7.67
N ILE A 527 -20.97 -18.04 -7.64
CA ILE A 527 -21.43 -19.11 -8.54
C ILE A 527 -22.86 -19.52 -8.22
N GLU A 528 -23.17 -19.79 -6.97
CA GLU A 528 -24.50 -20.24 -6.51
C GLU A 528 -25.59 -19.20 -6.81
N ASN A 529 -25.23 -17.91 -6.70
CA ASN A 529 -26.16 -16.80 -6.98
C ASN A 529 -26.12 -16.32 -8.44
N LYS A 530 -25.51 -17.09 -9.35
CA LYS A 530 -25.50 -16.85 -10.81
C LYS A 530 -24.89 -15.51 -11.25
N TYR A 531 -23.96 -14.95 -10.45
CA TYR A 531 -23.11 -13.87 -10.93
C TYR A 531 -22.13 -14.39 -11.99
N THR A 532 -21.70 -15.62 -11.82
CA THR A 532 -20.75 -16.31 -12.69
C THR A 532 -20.95 -17.84 -12.58
N SER A 533 -20.07 -18.61 -13.19
CA SER A 533 -20.04 -20.08 -13.06
C SER A 533 -18.62 -20.59 -12.81
N LYS A 534 -18.48 -21.88 -12.50
CA LYS A 534 -17.16 -22.54 -12.38
C LYS A 534 -16.33 -22.30 -13.65
N ASN A 535 -15.02 -22.13 -13.49
CA ASN A 535 -14.09 -21.84 -14.59
C ASN A 535 -14.40 -20.54 -15.35
N GLN A 536 -15.07 -19.57 -14.71
CA GLN A 536 -15.27 -18.21 -15.24
C GLN A 536 -14.71 -17.14 -14.27
N ILE A 537 -14.23 -17.55 -13.09
CA ILE A 537 -13.65 -16.64 -12.11
C ILE A 537 -12.16 -16.46 -12.39
N ILE A 538 -11.71 -15.22 -12.43
CA ILE A 538 -10.30 -14.84 -12.39
C ILE A 538 -10.01 -14.35 -10.97
N GLY A 539 -9.13 -15.05 -10.25
CA GLY A 539 -8.63 -14.60 -8.96
C GLY A 539 -7.48 -13.61 -9.13
N MET A 540 -7.43 -12.56 -8.32
CA MET A 540 -6.34 -11.58 -8.36
C MET A 540 -5.95 -11.13 -6.97
N GLY A 541 -4.63 -11.10 -6.71
CA GLY A 541 -4.05 -10.60 -5.46
C GLY A 541 -2.56 -10.37 -5.58
N GLY A 542 -2.03 -9.38 -4.84
CA GLY A 542 -0.61 -9.03 -4.85
C GLY A 542 0.01 -9.08 -3.46
N SER A 543 1.34 -9.27 -3.38
CA SER A 543 2.06 -9.30 -2.10
C SER A 543 1.49 -10.36 -1.14
N ALA A 544 1.01 -9.99 0.04
CA ALA A 544 0.25 -10.90 0.92
C ALA A 544 -1.07 -11.39 0.29
N GLY A 545 -1.67 -10.62 -0.64
CA GLY A 545 -2.75 -11.11 -1.50
C GLY A 545 -2.28 -12.18 -2.50
N GLY A 546 -0.99 -12.24 -2.80
CA GLY A 546 -0.35 -13.33 -3.53
C GLY A 546 -0.24 -14.61 -2.70
N LEU A 547 0.01 -14.50 -1.38
CA LEU A 547 -0.12 -15.62 -0.44
C LEU A 547 -1.55 -16.17 -0.48
N LEU A 548 -2.56 -15.30 -0.43
CA LEU A 548 -3.97 -15.68 -0.58
C LEU A 548 -4.17 -16.48 -1.87
N MET A 549 -3.72 -15.94 -3.02
CA MET A 549 -3.89 -16.62 -4.32
C MET A 549 -3.20 -17.99 -4.36
N GLY A 550 -1.96 -18.08 -3.87
CA GLY A 550 -1.22 -19.34 -3.80
C GLY A 550 -1.88 -20.39 -2.89
N ALA A 551 -2.43 -19.96 -1.76
CA ALA A 551 -3.14 -20.85 -0.84
C ALA A 551 -4.48 -21.34 -1.43
N VAL A 552 -5.27 -20.46 -2.05
CA VAL A 552 -6.58 -20.84 -2.58
C VAL A 552 -6.46 -21.71 -3.84
N VAL A 553 -5.44 -21.48 -4.68
CA VAL A 553 -5.23 -22.31 -5.87
C VAL A 553 -4.78 -23.73 -5.53
N ASN A 554 -4.11 -23.93 -4.40
CA ASN A 554 -3.78 -25.26 -3.88
C ASN A 554 -4.97 -25.98 -3.22
N GLN A 555 -6.02 -25.25 -2.84
CA GLN A 555 -7.18 -25.77 -2.09
C GLN A 555 -8.42 -25.97 -2.98
N ALA A 556 -8.67 -25.06 -3.92
CA ALA A 556 -9.87 -25.04 -4.74
C ALA A 556 -9.61 -24.58 -6.18
N PRO A 557 -8.64 -25.20 -6.91
CA PRO A 557 -8.25 -24.77 -8.25
C PRO A 557 -9.39 -24.81 -9.26
N GLU A 558 -10.35 -25.73 -9.08
CA GLU A 558 -11.48 -25.96 -9.97
C GLU A 558 -12.50 -24.80 -10.00
N LEU A 559 -12.40 -23.84 -9.11
CA LEU A 559 -13.28 -22.66 -9.12
C LEU A 559 -12.84 -21.62 -10.16
N PHE A 560 -11.57 -21.61 -10.52
CA PHE A 560 -10.93 -20.51 -11.24
C PHE A 560 -10.63 -20.87 -12.71
N LEU A 561 -10.90 -19.93 -13.62
CA LEU A 561 -10.39 -19.95 -14.99
C LEU A 561 -8.90 -19.56 -15.00
N GLY A 562 -8.56 -18.56 -14.22
CA GLY A 562 -7.20 -18.08 -14.10
C GLY A 562 -6.91 -17.35 -12.80
N ILE A 563 -5.63 -17.20 -12.50
CA ILE A 563 -5.12 -16.48 -11.33
C ILE A 563 -4.05 -15.48 -11.79
N ILE A 564 -4.13 -14.26 -11.28
CA ILE A 564 -3.08 -13.25 -11.38
C ILE A 564 -2.46 -13.04 -10.00
N MET A 565 -1.15 -13.20 -9.92
CA MET A 565 -0.36 -13.02 -8.71
C MET A 565 0.72 -11.98 -8.96
N ALA A 566 0.58 -10.80 -8.36
CA ALA A 566 1.59 -9.75 -8.43
C ALA A 566 2.51 -9.81 -7.21
N VAL A 567 3.82 -9.87 -7.43
CA VAL A 567 4.84 -9.91 -6.37
C VAL A 567 4.46 -10.82 -5.19
N PRO A 568 4.11 -12.10 -5.42
CA PRO A 568 3.36 -12.90 -4.47
C PRO A 568 4.22 -13.50 -3.37
N PHE A 569 3.77 -13.41 -2.11
CA PHE A 569 4.37 -14.01 -0.92
C PHE A 569 4.04 -15.51 -0.86
N VAL A 570 4.70 -16.33 -1.67
CA VAL A 570 4.33 -17.75 -1.89
C VAL A 570 5.29 -18.77 -1.27
N ASP A 571 6.48 -18.36 -0.85
CA ASP A 571 7.42 -19.20 -0.06
C ASP A 571 7.47 -18.74 1.41
N SER A 572 6.30 -18.49 1.96
CA SER A 572 6.11 -17.86 3.25
C SER A 572 6.78 -18.60 4.42
N LEU A 573 6.97 -19.91 4.33
CA LEU A 573 7.68 -20.66 5.36
C LEU A 573 9.18 -20.36 5.34
N THR A 574 9.82 -20.45 4.18
CA THR A 574 11.26 -20.18 4.04
C THR A 574 11.61 -18.77 4.47
N THR A 575 10.83 -17.79 4.01
CA THR A 575 10.99 -16.37 4.39
C THR A 575 10.80 -16.16 5.89
N ASN A 576 9.81 -16.82 6.52
CA ASN A 576 9.57 -16.70 7.96
C ASN A 576 10.70 -17.33 8.81
N LEU A 577 11.43 -18.31 8.28
CA LEU A 577 12.58 -18.91 8.94
C LEU A 577 13.86 -18.06 8.86
N ASP A 578 13.92 -17.09 7.95
CA ASP A 578 15.07 -16.22 7.77
C ASP A 578 14.86 -14.84 8.43
N HIS A 579 15.42 -14.68 9.63
CA HIS A 579 15.30 -13.43 10.41
C HIS A 579 16.17 -12.27 9.88
N SER A 580 17.06 -12.53 8.91
CA SER A 580 17.90 -11.49 8.30
C SER A 580 17.16 -10.67 7.23
N LEU A 581 16.03 -11.18 6.72
CA LEU A 581 15.25 -10.50 5.70
C LEU A 581 14.52 -9.25 6.25
N PRO A 582 14.31 -8.23 5.42
CA PRO A 582 13.82 -6.92 5.86
C PRO A 582 12.54 -6.96 6.71
N LEU A 583 11.53 -7.71 6.29
CA LEU A 583 10.21 -7.69 6.92
C LEU A 583 10.00 -8.79 7.96
N THR A 584 10.73 -9.90 7.88
CA THR A 584 10.42 -11.15 8.63
C THR A 584 10.17 -10.93 10.12
N VAL A 585 11.09 -10.27 10.83
CA VAL A 585 10.97 -10.09 12.28
C VAL A 585 9.80 -9.16 12.64
N GLY A 586 9.57 -8.11 11.84
CA GLY A 586 8.45 -7.17 12.00
C GLY A 586 7.09 -7.82 11.75
N GLU A 587 7.04 -8.94 11.03
CA GLU A 587 5.80 -9.63 10.63
C GLU A 587 5.42 -10.81 11.54
N PHE A 588 6.18 -11.06 12.60
CA PHE A 588 5.86 -12.17 13.53
C PHE A 588 4.47 -12.07 14.15
N ASP A 589 3.95 -10.86 14.32
CA ASP A 589 2.61 -10.63 14.83
C ASP A 589 1.50 -10.72 13.76
N GLU A 590 1.87 -10.82 12.48
CA GLU A 590 0.92 -11.08 11.38
C GLU A 590 0.87 -12.57 11.03
N PHE A 591 2.02 -13.18 10.74
CA PHE A 591 2.10 -14.56 10.24
C PHE A 591 2.55 -15.57 11.28
N GLY A 592 3.26 -15.14 12.32
CA GLY A 592 3.86 -16.01 13.34
C GLY A 592 5.38 -16.08 13.23
N ASN A 593 6.01 -16.72 14.21
CA ASN A 593 7.45 -16.98 14.27
C ASN A 593 7.68 -18.51 14.18
N ALA A 594 7.84 -19.00 12.97
CA ALA A 594 8.01 -20.43 12.70
C ALA A 594 9.35 -20.97 13.22
N LYS A 595 10.39 -20.13 13.27
CA LYS A 595 11.72 -20.55 13.71
C LYS A 595 11.77 -20.92 15.18
N ASP A 596 11.11 -20.12 16.04
CA ASP A 596 11.21 -20.27 17.48
C ASP A 596 10.01 -21.01 18.08
N LYS A 597 8.88 -21.11 17.38
CA LYS A 597 7.64 -21.68 17.87
C LYS A 597 7.13 -22.79 16.96
N LYS A 598 7.08 -24.00 17.49
CA LYS A 598 6.64 -25.17 16.73
C LYS A 598 5.19 -25.07 16.25
N ASP A 599 4.27 -24.56 17.06
CA ASP A 599 2.87 -24.39 16.69
C ASP A 599 2.68 -23.41 15.53
N HIS A 600 3.46 -22.32 15.51
CA HIS A 600 3.50 -21.38 14.37
C HIS A 600 4.11 -22.05 13.13
N PHE A 601 5.18 -22.82 13.29
CA PHE A 601 5.77 -23.57 12.19
C PHE A 601 4.77 -24.56 11.58
N ASP A 602 4.16 -25.41 12.40
CA ASP A 602 3.18 -26.41 11.93
C ASP A 602 2.02 -25.74 11.20
N TYR A 603 1.54 -24.60 11.71
CA TYR A 603 0.44 -23.87 11.12
C TYR A 603 0.82 -23.24 9.76
N ILE A 604 1.96 -22.53 9.68
CA ILE A 604 2.44 -21.93 8.42
C ILE A 604 2.74 -23.03 7.40
N TYR A 605 3.45 -24.09 7.80
CA TYR A 605 3.76 -25.24 6.91
C TYR A 605 2.50 -25.85 6.30
N SER A 606 1.40 -25.87 7.06
CA SER A 606 0.14 -26.46 6.59
C SER A 606 -0.60 -25.65 5.51
N TYR A 607 -0.20 -24.40 5.24
CA TYR A 607 -0.82 -23.57 4.20
C TYR A 607 0.18 -22.89 3.25
N ALA A 608 1.47 -22.82 3.60
CA ALA A 608 2.49 -22.15 2.80
C ALA A 608 2.42 -22.62 1.33
N PRO A 609 2.17 -21.73 0.37
CA PRO A 609 1.83 -22.12 -1.01
C PRO A 609 2.88 -23.03 -1.64
N TYR A 610 4.16 -22.66 -1.55
CA TYR A 610 5.26 -23.44 -2.13
C TYR A 610 5.37 -24.88 -1.56
N ASN A 611 5.12 -25.02 -0.26
CA ASN A 611 5.21 -26.33 0.44
C ASN A 611 3.98 -27.22 0.15
N ASN A 612 2.85 -26.63 -0.25
CA ASN A 612 1.57 -27.32 -0.45
C ASN A 612 1.17 -27.49 -1.93
N ILE A 613 2.10 -27.30 -2.86
CA ILE A 613 1.88 -27.67 -4.27
C ILE A 613 1.65 -29.16 -4.39
N LYS A 614 0.60 -29.55 -5.11
CA LYS A 614 0.16 -30.95 -5.29
C LYS A 614 0.14 -31.33 -6.77
N LYS A 615 0.22 -32.63 -7.03
CA LYS A 615 0.06 -33.15 -8.39
C LYS A 615 -1.43 -33.15 -8.75
N MET A 616 -1.87 -32.09 -9.46
CA MET A 616 -3.26 -31.86 -9.86
C MET A 616 -3.36 -30.84 -10.99
N ASP A 617 -4.57 -30.64 -11.52
CA ASP A 617 -4.82 -29.60 -12.50
C ASP A 617 -4.91 -28.21 -11.82
N TYR A 618 -4.25 -27.22 -12.42
CA TYR A 618 -4.24 -25.82 -11.98
C TYR A 618 -4.86 -24.91 -13.06
N PRO A 619 -5.48 -23.78 -12.69
CA PRO A 619 -5.98 -22.80 -13.65
C PRO A 619 -4.85 -22.16 -14.44
N HIS A 620 -5.19 -21.34 -15.44
CA HIS A 620 -4.21 -20.46 -16.07
C HIS A 620 -3.61 -19.50 -15.03
N MET A 621 -2.30 -19.27 -15.07
CA MET A 621 -1.63 -18.40 -14.08
C MET A 621 -0.68 -17.42 -14.75
N LEU A 622 -0.77 -16.15 -14.36
CA LEU A 622 0.23 -15.13 -14.63
C LEU A 622 0.80 -14.66 -13.29
N ILE A 623 2.09 -14.85 -13.12
CA ILE A 623 2.84 -14.47 -11.95
C ILE A 623 3.81 -13.37 -12.35
N THR A 624 3.75 -12.21 -11.68
CA THR A 624 4.65 -11.10 -11.94
C THR A 624 5.50 -10.83 -10.71
N THR A 625 6.77 -10.47 -10.91
CA THR A 625 7.71 -10.13 -9.84
C THR A 625 8.71 -9.10 -10.32
N SER A 626 9.52 -8.57 -9.41
CA SER A 626 10.57 -7.58 -9.71
C SER A 626 11.88 -7.97 -9.05
N LEU A 627 13.00 -7.75 -9.77
CA LEU A 627 14.31 -8.16 -9.29
C LEU A 627 14.77 -7.42 -8.03
N SER A 628 14.42 -6.12 -7.93
CA SER A 628 14.82 -5.28 -6.79
C SER A 628 13.75 -5.21 -5.69
N ASP A 629 12.79 -6.13 -5.68
CA ASP A 629 11.77 -6.19 -4.64
C ASP A 629 12.39 -6.60 -3.29
N ASN A 630 12.36 -5.70 -2.32
CA ASN A 630 12.88 -5.89 -0.97
C ASN A 630 11.84 -6.39 0.04
N ARG A 631 10.57 -6.43 -0.35
CA ARG A 631 9.46 -6.88 0.50
C ARG A 631 9.12 -8.34 0.29
N VAL A 632 8.99 -8.72 -0.98
CA VAL A 632 8.82 -10.12 -1.41
C VAL A 632 9.86 -10.41 -2.47
N LEU A 633 10.91 -11.13 -2.09
CA LEU A 633 12.04 -11.40 -2.96
C LEU A 633 11.61 -12.17 -4.22
N PHE A 634 12.24 -11.85 -5.35
CA PHE A 634 11.95 -12.46 -6.65
C PHE A 634 12.08 -13.99 -6.67
N ASP A 635 12.90 -14.55 -5.79
CA ASP A 635 13.14 -15.99 -5.70
C ASP A 635 11.91 -16.79 -5.24
N GLU A 636 11.02 -16.19 -4.42
CA GLU A 636 9.79 -16.85 -3.99
C GLU A 636 8.88 -17.22 -5.18
N PRO A 637 8.41 -16.25 -6.02
CA PRO A 637 7.62 -16.60 -7.20
C PRO A 637 8.38 -17.41 -8.24
N ALA A 638 9.70 -17.27 -8.34
CA ALA A 638 10.53 -18.07 -9.25
C ALA A 638 10.58 -19.55 -8.83
N LYS A 639 10.81 -19.82 -7.55
CA LYS A 639 10.76 -21.17 -6.96
C LYS A 639 9.37 -21.78 -7.11
N PHE A 640 8.33 -21.02 -6.77
CA PHE A 640 6.94 -21.47 -6.87
C PHE A 640 6.59 -21.87 -8.29
N THR A 641 6.95 -21.05 -9.28
CA THR A 641 6.70 -21.35 -10.70
C THR A 641 7.44 -22.60 -11.16
N ALA A 642 8.71 -22.75 -10.79
CA ALA A 642 9.51 -23.91 -11.17
C ALA A 642 8.92 -25.22 -10.62
N LYS A 643 8.58 -25.25 -9.33
CA LYS A 643 7.97 -26.41 -8.68
C LYS A 643 6.58 -26.71 -9.25
N LEU A 644 5.76 -25.68 -9.44
CA LEU A 644 4.40 -25.85 -9.96
C LEU A 644 4.39 -26.46 -11.36
N ARG A 645 5.36 -26.13 -12.25
CA ARG A 645 5.50 -26.75 -13.58
C ARG A 645 5.73 -28.25 -13.56
N GLU A 646 6.37 -28.75 -12.52
CA GLU A 646 6.61 -30.18 -12.38
C GLU A 646 5.38 -30.93 -11.86
N TYR A 647 4.57 -30.25 -11.06
CA TYR A 647 3.43 -30.87 -10.37
C TYR A 647 2.12 -30.76 -11.13
N LYS A 648 1.92 -29.68 -11.93
CA LYS A 648 0.69 -29.50 -12.68
C LYS A 648 0.46 -30.62 -13.72
N THR A 649 -0.78 -31.08 -13.84
CA THR A 649 -1.18 -32.18 -14.76
C THR A 649 -1.96 -31.69 -15.96
N ASP A 650 -2.35 -30.43 -15.99
CA ASP A 650 -3.10 -29.75 -17.04
C ASP A 650 -2.19 -29.12 -18.12
N ASN A 651 -2.80 -28.52 -19.16
CA ASN A 651 -2.13 -27.78 -20.23
C ASN A 651 -2.37 -26.26 -20.14
N ASN A 652 -2.87 -25.76 -19.02
CA ASN A 652 -3.10 -24.35 -18.82
C ASN A 652 -1.79 -23.55 -18.78
N LEU A 653 -1.84 -22.28 -19.18
CA LEU A 653 -0.68 -21.40 -19.16
C LEU A 653 -0.18 -21.20 -17.71
N LEU A 654 1.12 -21.33 -17.52
CA LEU A 654 1.83 -20.94 -16.31
C LEU A 654 2.97 -20.03 -16.75
N LEU A 655 2.83 -18.74 -16.49
CA LEU A 655 3.71 -17.68 -16.98
C LEU A 655 4.31 -16.93 -15.80
N LEU A 656 5.63 -16.73 -15.83
CA LEU A 656 6.36 -15.86 -14.89
C LEU A 656 6.95 -14.69 -15.67
N LYS A 657 6.68 -13.47 -15.21
CA LYS A 657 7.29 -12.24 -15.73
C LYS A 657 8.04 -11.53 -14.62
N THR A 658 9.35 -11.35 -14.80
CA THR A 658 10.21 -10.60 -13.88
C THR A 658 10.57 -9.25 -14.48
N GLU A 659 10.21 -8.17 -13.81
CA GLU A 659 10.70 -6.82 -14.14
C GLU A 659 12.12 -6.66 -13.60
N MET A 660 13.10 -6.66 -14.52
CA MET A 660 14.53 -6.70 -14.17
C MET A 660 15.05 -5.39 -13.57
N ASN A 661 14.31 -4.29 -13.73
CA ASN A 661 14.68 -2.94 -13.28
C ASN A 661 13.52 -2.28 -12.52
N ALA A 662 12.88 -3.04 -11.63
CA ALA A 662 11.77 -2.56 -10.82
C ALA A 662 11.81 -3.16 -9.42
N GLY A 663 11.01 -2.62 -8.51
CA GLY A 663 10.82 -3.09 -7.14
C GLY A 663 9.39 -3.55 -6.87
N HIS A 664 8.99 -3.58 -5.59
CA HIS A 664 7.68 -4.08 -5.15
C HIS A 664 6.49 -3.37 -5.81
N GLY A 665 6.62 -2.09 -6.12
CA GLY A 665 5.61 -1.30 -6.81
C GLY A 665 5.57 -1.45 -8.34
N GLY A 666 6.38 -2.34 -8.93
CA GLY A 666 6.48 -2.54 -10.37
C GLY A 666 7.27 -1.42 -11.08
N LYS A 667 7.00 -1.22 -12.37
CA LYS A 667 7.66 -0.22 -13.20
C LYS A 667 7.39 1.21 -12.72
N SER A 668 8.41 2.04 -12.74
CA SER A 668 8.27 3.45 -12.37
C SER A 668 7.63 4.31 -13.47
N GLY A 669 6.92 5.35 -13.04
CA GLY A 669 6.26 6.32 -13.92
C GLY A 669 4.89 5.89 -14.42
N ARG A 670 4.12 6.87 -14.90
CA ARG A 670 2.73 6.67 -15.33
C ARG A 670 2.58 5.60 -16.42
N ASP A 671 3.37 5.70 -17.47
CA ASP A 671 3.23 4.81 -18.62
C ASP A 671 3.68 3.38 -18.27
N GLY A 672 4.72 3.23 -17.43
CA GLY A 672 5.16 1.92 -16.93
C GLY A 672 4.06 1.19 -16.16
N ALA A 673 3.38 1.88 -15.26
CA ALA A 673 2.25 1.31 -14.51
C ALA A 673 1.08 0.90 -15.43
N ILE A 674 0.79 1.68 -16.47
CA ILE A 674 -0.27 1.34 -17.45
C ILE A 674 0.12 0.11 -18.28
N GLU A 675 1.40 -0.03 -18.66
CA GLU A 675 1.90 -1.21 -19.39
C GLU A 675 1.68 -2.51 -18.61
N GLU A 676 1.98 -2.51 -17.30
CA GLU A 676 1.78 -3.68 -16.44
C GLU A 676 0.30 -4.05 -16.33
N ILE A 677 -0.58 -3.06 -16.09
CA ILE A 677 -2.03 -3.30 -16.06
C ILE A 677 -2.54 -3.81 -17.42
N ALA A 678 -2.03 -3.28 -18.52
CA ALA A 678 -2.42 -3.72 -19.87
C ALA A 678 -1.98 -5.16 -20.16
N LEU A 679 -0.83 -5.59 -19.61
CA LEU A 679 -0.36 -6.98 -19.68
C LEU A 679 -1.30 -7.92 -18.92
N ASP A 680 -1.61 -7.59 -17.65
CA ASP A 680 -2.51 -8.37 -16.82
C ASP A 680 -3.90 -8.51 -17.46
N TYR A 681 -4.46 -7.42 -17.94
CA TYR A 681 -5.76 -7.42 -18.58
C TYR A 681 -5.78 -8.14 -19.93
N ALA A 682 -4.68 -8.05 -20.69
CA ALA A 682 -4.54 -8.81 -21.93
C ALA A 682 -4.49 -10.33 -21.67
N PHE A 683 -3.81 -10.76 -20.60
CA PHE A 683 -3.83 -12.15 -20.15
C PHE A 683 -5.25 -12.58 -19.78
N ILE A 684 -5.97 -11.78 -18.97
CA ILE A 684 -7.38 -12.05 -18.62
C ILE A 684 -8.21 -12.24 -19.90
N LEU A 685 -8.14 -11.29 -20.84
CA LEU A 685 -8.93 -11.35 -22.08
C LEU A 685 -8.54 -12.56 -22.95
N LYS A 686 -7.27 -12.94 -22.98
CA LYS A 686 -6.79 -14.12 -23.70
C LYS A 686 -7.41 -15.41 -23.16
N ILE A 687 -7.28 -15.66 -21.85
CA ILE A 687 -7.84 -16.88 -21.25
C ILE A 687 -9.37 -16.88 -21.26
N SER A 688 -9.99 -15.72 -21.27
CA SER A 688 -11.42 -15.47 -21.38
C SER A 688 -11.96 -15.58 -22.81
N LYS A 689 -11.09 -15.77 -23.82
CA LYS A 689 -11.44 -15.78 -25.26
C LYS A 689 -12.19 -14.51 -25.70
N LYS A 690 -11.75 -13.35 -25.18
CA LYS A 690 -12.30 -12.01 -25.45
C LYS A 690 -11.29 -11.08 -26.16
N ILE A 691 -10.22 -11.65 -26.77
CA ILE A 691 -9.26 -10.89 -27.59
C ILE A 691 -9.82 -10.62 -28.99
#